data_7477eef8f94e0f831dca7fc14cf2f74e
#
_entry.id   7477eef8f94e0f831dca7fc14cf2f74e
#
_cell.length_a   1.000
_cell.length_b   1.000
_cell.length_c   1.000
_cell.angle_alpha   90.00
_cell.angle_beta   90.00
_cell.angle_gamma   90.00
#
_symmetry.space_group_name_H-M   'P 1'
#
loop_
_entity.id
_entity.type
_entity.pdbx_description
1 polymer ?
#
loop_
_entity_poly.entity_id
_entity_poly.type
_entity_poly.pdbx_seq_one_letter_code
_entity_poly.pdbx_strand_id
1 'polypeptide(L)'
;MTTTAQDNSPKKRQRIINCVTQLPYKIQLGESNDDWKISATTGNSALYSSLEYLQFDSTEYEQHVVGWTGEITRTERNLFTREAKEKPQDLDDDPLYLTKEQINGLTTTLQDHMKSDKEAKTDTTQTAPVTNNVHPVWLLRKNQSRWRNYAEKVIWPTFHYILNPSNEGEQEKNRWYDYVKFNEAYAQKIGEVYRKGDIIWIHDYYLLLLPQLLRMKFNDESIIIGYFHHAPWPSNEYFRCLPRRKQILDGLVGANRICFQNESFSRHFVSSCKRLLDATAKKSKNSSNSDQYQVSVYGGDVLVDSLPIGVNTTQILKDAFTKDIDSKVLSIKQAYQNKKIIIGRDRLDSVRGVVQKLRAFETFLAMYPEWRDQVVLIQVSSPTANRNSPQTIRLEQQVNELVNSINSEYGNLNFSPVQHYYMRIPKDVYLSLLRVADLCLITSVRDGMNTTALEYVTVKSHMSNFLCYGNPLILSEFSGSSNVLKDAIVVNPWDSVAVAKSINMALKLDKEEKSNLESKLWKEVPTIQDWTNKFLSSLKEQASSDDDMERKMTPALNRPVLLENYKQAKRRLFLFDYDGTLTPIVKDPAAAIPSARLYTILQKLCADPHNQIWIISGRDQKFLNKWLGGKLPQLGLSAEHGCFMKDVSCQDWVNLTEKVDMSWQVRVNEVMEEFTTRTPGSFIERKKVALTWHYRRTVPELGEFHAKELKEKLLSFTDDFDLEVMDGKANIEVRPRFVNKGEIVKRLVWHQHGKPQDMLKGISEKLPKDEMPDFVLCLGDDFTDEDMFRQLNTIETCWKEKYPDQKNQWGNYGFYPVTVGSASKKTVAKAHLTDPQQVLETLGLLVGDVSLFQSAGTVDLDSRGHVKNSESSLKSKLASKTYVMKRSASYTGAKV
;
A
#
# COMPACT_ATOMS: atom_id res chain seq x y z
N MET A 1 29.93 37.43 36.04
CA MET A 1 30.36 36.19 35.40
C MET A 1 29.49 35.06 35.99
N THR A 2 28.40 34.76 35.34
CA THR A 2 27.50 33.68 35.70
C THR A 2 27.64 32.62 34.60
N THR A 3 28.39 31.58 34.92
CA THR A 3 28.59 30.38 34.12
C THR A 3 27.26 29.60 34.07
N THR A 4 26.61 29.60 32.96
CA THR A 4 25.50 28.69 32.64
C THR A 4 26.06 27.26 32.55
N ALA A 5 25.72 26.43 33.53
CA ALA A 5 25.98 25.00 33.48
C ALA A 5 25.23 24.41 32.23
N GLN A 6 25.99 23.90 31.28
CA GLN A 6 25.44 23.06 30.20
C GLN A 6 24.90 21.77 30.85
N ASP A 7 23.61 21.58 30.68
CA ASP A 7 22.91 20.36 31.06
C ASP A 7 23.40 19.19 30.17
N ASN A 8 24.32 18.38 30.72
CA ASN A 8 24.92 17.21 30.07
C ASN A 8 24.08 15.94 30.29
N SER A 9 22.75 16.06 30.34
CA SER A 9 21.91 14.86 30.27
C SER A 9 22.04 14.23 28.85
N PRO A 10 22.26 12.91 28.72
CA PRO A 10 22.38 12.27 27.43
C PRO A 10 21.06 12.46 26.65
N LYS A 11 21.11 13.16 25.52
CA LYS A 11 19.94 13.36 24.65
C LYS A 11 19.32 11.99 24.35
N LYS A 12 18.08 11.78 24.73
CA LYS A 12 17.34 10.54 24.49
C LYS A 12 17.27 10.31 22.98
N ARG A 13 17.80 9.17 22.51
CA ARG A 13 17.77 8.79 21.08
C ARG A 13 16.32 8.61 20.63
N GLN A 14 16.01 9.06 19.41
CA GLN A 14 14.70 8.87 18.78
C GLN A 14 14.56 7.42 18.34
N ARG A 15 13.48 6.73 18.77
CA ARG A 15 13.24 5.36 18.35
C ARG A 15 12.64 5.29 16.93
N ILE A 16 13.16 4.33 16.13
CA ILE A 16 12.69 4.04 14.78
C ILE A 16 12.35 2.54 14.69
N ILE A 17 11.16 2.23 14.19
CA ILE A 17 10.72 0.88 13.88
C ILE A 17 10.81 0.68 12.36
N ASN A 18 11.87 -0.01 11.91
CA ASN A 18 12.04 -0.38 10.50
C ASN A 18 11.28 -1.66 10.18
N CYS A 19 10.33 -1.57 9.26
CA CYS A 19 9.51 -2.70 8.80
C CYS A 19 10.02 -3.20 7.45
N VAL A 20 10.72 -4.32 7.47
CA VAL A 20 11.31 -4.96 6.28
C VAL A 20 10.60 -6.27 5.97
N THR A 21 10.56 -6.68 4.71
CA THR A 21 9.90 -7.92 4.29
C THR A 21 10.49 -9.15 4.94
N GLN A 22 11.81 -9.19 5.07
CA GLN A 22 12.57 -10.28 5.70
C GLN A 22 13.72 -9.69 6.51
N LEU A 23 13.98 -10.29 7.66
CA LEU A 23 15.17 -9.96 8.47
C LEU A 23 16.45 -10.19 7.66
N PRO A 24 17.52 -9.39 7.89
CA PRO A 24 18.78 -9.49 7.15
C PRO A 24 19.63 -10.72 7.52
N TYR A 25 18.98 -11.77 8.03
CA TYR A 25 19.65 -12.97 8.52
C TYR A 25 19.15 -14.23 7.81
N LYS A 26 20.08 -15.17 7.57
CA LYS A 26 19.78 -16.55 7.22
C LYS A 26 19.83 -17.40 8.50
N ILE A 27 18.74 -18.04 8.82
CA ILE A 27 18.55 -18.77 10.07
C ILE A 27 18.49 -20.26 9.77
N GLN A 28 19.29 -21.05 10.47
CA GLN A 28 19.34 -22.51 10.39
C GLN A 28 19.21 -23.11 11.78
N LEU A 29 18.37 -24.13 11.91
CA LEU A 29 18.29 -24.96 13.13
C LEU A 29 19.28 -26.11 13.00
N GLY A 30 20.17 -26.26 13.96
CA GLY A 30 21.15 -27.35 14.03
C GLY A 30 20.55 -28.68 14.47
N GLU A 31 21.39 -29.60 14.98
CA GLU A 31 20.98 -30.96 15.37
C GLU A 31 20.20 -30.98 16.69
N SER A 32 20.52 -30.08 17.62
CA SER A 32 19.77 -29.92 18.87
C SER A 32 18.67 -28.84 18.72
N ASN A 33 17.63 -28.91 19.54
CA ASN A 33 16.50 -27.98 19.49
C ASN A 33 16.88 -26.51 19.83
N ASP A 34 18.06 -26.26 20.37
CA ASP A 34 18.55 -24.94 20.76
C ASP A 34 19.81 -24.52 19.98
N ASP A 35 20.28 -25.33 19.02
CA ASP A 35 21.45 -25.01 18.19
C ASP A 35 21.04 -24.15 16.99
N TRP A 36 21.02 -22.83 17.17
CA TRP A 36 20.70 -21.86 16.15
C TRP A 36 21.95 -21.34 15.45
N LYS A 37 22.03 -21.52 14.13
CA LYS A 37 23.08 -20.90 13.29
C LYS A 37 22.51 -19.71 12.55
N ILE A 38 23.00 -18.53 12.89
CA ILE A 38 22.64 -17.26 12.28
C ILE A 38 23.81 -16.78 11.44
N SER A 39 23.54 -16.41 10.20
CA SER A 39 24.51 -15.81 9.30
C SER A 39 23.88 -14.63 8.57
N ALA A 40 24.70 -13.63 8.20
CA ALA A 40 24.21 -12.52 7.41
C ALA A 40 23.68 -13.03 6.05
N THR A 41 22.59 -12.42 5.56
CA THR A 41 22.06 -12.74 4.23
C THR A 41 23.10 -12.41 3.18
N THR A 42 23.46 -13.35 2.32
CA THR A 42 24.38 -13.12 1.22
C THR A 42 23.75 -12.21 0.16
N GLY A 43 24.26 -11.02 0.02
CA GLY A 43 23.81 -10.02 -0.96
C GLY A 43 23.63 -8.67 -0.27
N ASN A 44 24.44 -7.68 -0.65
CA ASN A 44 24.27 -6.31 -0.17
C ASN A 44 23.04 -5.71 -0.83
N SER A 45 21.91 -5.79 -0.14
CA SER A 45 20.82 -4.88 -0.42
C SER A 45 21.18 -3.52 0.16
N ALA A 46 21.09 -2.45 -0.61
CA ALA A 46 21.30 -1.09 -0.12
C ALA A 46 20.40 -0.79 1.11
N LEU A 47 19.21 -1.39 1.16
CA LEU A 47 18.34 -1.32 2.33
C LEU A 47 19.01 -1.90 3.58
N TYR A 48 19.66 -3.06 3.49
CA TYR A 48 20.34 -3.65 4.65
C TYR A 48 21.52 -2.80 5.11
N SER A 49 22.22 -2.15 4.19
CA SER A 49 23.26 -1.17 4.54
C SER A 49 22.72 0.04 5.32
N SER A 50 21.47 0.47 5.03
CA SER A 50 20.79 1.50 5.83
C SER A 50 20.47 1.02 7.25
N LEU A 51 20.03 -0.24 7.39
CA LEU A 51 19.80 -0.84 8.71
C LEU A 51 21.10 -0.95 9.51
N GLU A 52 22.19 -1.34 8.87
CA GLU A 52 23.52 -1.39 9.50
C GLU A 52 23.98 0.00 9.95
N TYR A 53 23.84 1.03 9.10
CA TYR A 53 24.17 2.41 9.44
C TYR A 53 23.39 2.90 10.67
N LEU A 54 22.06 2.69 10.69
CA LEU A 54 21.23 3.09 11.84
C LEU A 54 21.58 2.32 13.12
N GLN A 55 22.02 1.08 12.98
CA GLN A 55 22.38 0.20 14.11
C GLN A 55 23.72 0.56 14.74
N PHE A 56 24.74 0.81 13.91
CA PHE A 56 26.14 0.88 14.36
C PHE A 56 26.75 2.28 14.34
N ASP A 57 26.36 3.09 13.35
CA ASP A 57 27.02 4.38 13.08
C ASP A 57 26.19 5.59 13.54
N SER A 58 24.84 5.44 13.66
CA SER A 58 23.97 6.56 14.02
C SER A 58 23.97 6.81 15.54
N THR A 59 24.20 8.07 15.93
CA THR A 59 24.09 8.53 17.31
C THR A 59 22.72 9.10 17.68
N GLU A 60 21.91 9.45 16.67
CA GLU A 60 20.62 10.14 16.86
C GLU A 60 19.45 9.17 17.04
N TYR A 61 19.57 7.95 16.52
CA TYR A 61 18.48 7.01 16.42
C TYR A 61 18.74 5.70 17.19
N GLU A 62 17.66 5.16 17.79
CA GLU A 62 17.60 3.81 18.32
C GLU A 62 16.70 2.98 17.38
N GLN A 63 17.31 2.02 16.68
CA GLN A 63 16.60 1.22 15.67
C GLN A 63 15.99 -0.04 16.27
N HIS A 64 14.73 -0.32 15.90
CA HIS A 64 14.04 -1.59 16.06
C HIS A 64 13.69 -2.15 14.67
N VAL A 65 14.01 -3.40 14.39
CA VAL A 65 13.74 -4.03 13.09
C VAL A 65 12.61 -5.05 13.26
N VAL A 66 11.53 -4.88 12.49
CA VAL A 66 10.41 -5.82 12.41
C VAL A 66 10.43 -6.48 11.03
N GLY A 67 10.51 -7.81 11.00
CA GLY A 67 10.59 -8.53 9.73
C GLY A 67 10.27 -10.02 9.86
N TRP A 68 9.85 -10.65 8.77
CA TRP A 68 9.71 -12.09 8.70
C TRP A 68 11.09 -12.76 8.78
N THR A 69 11.17 -13.88 9.50
CA THR A 69 12.43 -14.64 9.70
C THR A 69 13.03 -15.21 8.42
N GLY A 70 12.26 -15.28 7.34
CA GLY A 70 12.60 -16.12 6.20
C GLY A 70 12.27 -17.60 6.45
N GLU A 71 12.55 -18.45 5.46
CA GLU A 71 12.42 -19.90 5.62
C GLU A 71 13.54 -20.39 6.54
N ILE A 72 13.18 -21.00 7.66
CA ILE A 72 14.13 -21.61 8.59
C ILE A 72 14.48 -22.99 8.05
N THR A 73 15.74 -23.21 7.73
CA THR A 73 16.25 -24.51 7.23
C THR A 73 16.84 -25.31 8.38
N ARG A 74 16.64 -26.63 8.38
CA ARG A 74 17.39 -27.55 9.24
C ARG A 74 18.69 -27.92 8.56
N THR A 75 19.77 -28.07 9.33
CA THR A 75 21.05 -28.60 8.83
C THR A 75 20.77 -29.98 8.29
N GLU A 76 21.07 -30.23 7.01
CA GLU A 76 20.87 -31.54 6.41
C GLU A 76 21.70 -32.56 7.19
N ARG A 77 21.03 -33.54 7.79
CA ARG A 77 21.69 -34.76 8.22
C ARG A 77 22.32 -35.39 6.98
N ASN A 78 23.60 -35.73 7.08
CA ASN A 78 24.39 -36.38 6.06
C ASN A 78 23.55 -37.30 5.19
N LEU A 79 23.55 -37.09 3.89
CA LEU A 79 22.84 -37.83 2.83
C LEU A 79 23.17 -39.37 2.77
N PHE A 80 23.95 -39.90 3.69
CA PHE A 80 24.38 -41.30 3.72
C PHE A 80 23.66 -42.22 4.71
N THR A 81 22.75 -41.73 5.56
CA THR A 81 21.89 -42.59 6.37
C THR A 81 20.49 -42.66 5.73
N ARG A 82 20.33 -43.67 4.85
CA ARG A 82 19.03 -44.12 4.40
C ARG A 82 18.37 -44.82 5.61
N GLU A 83 17.57 -44.12 6.36
CA GLU A 83 16.56 -44.73 7.23
C GLU A 83 15.23 -44.01 7.07
N ALA A 84 14.29 -44.90 6.70
CA ALA A 84 12.84 -44.81 6.82
C ALA A 84 12.10 -43.60 6.28
N LYS A 85 11.52 -43.87 5.17
CA LYS A 85 10.29 -43.27 4.66
C LYS A 85 9.16 -43.47 5.70
N GLU A 86 8.99 -42.59 6.61
CA GLU A 86 7.67 -42.24 7.12
C GLU A 86 7.29 -40.93 6.47
N LYS A 87 6.34 -40.98 5.55
CA LYS A 87 5.63 -39.77 5.09
C LYS A 87 4.95 -39.25 6.35
N PRO A 88 5.24 -37.99 6.77
CA PRO A 88 4.46 -37.38 7.84
C PRO A 88 3.04 -37.25 7.34
N GLN A 89 2.13 -38.02 7.84
CA GLN A 89 0.72 -37.72 7.81
C GLN A 89 0.54 -36.42 8.60
N ASP A 90 -0.16 -35.45 7.98
CA ASP A 90 -0.70 -34.25 8.62
C ASP A 90 0.27 -33.14 9.12
N LEU A 91 1.35 -32.87 8.39
CA LEU A 91 2.20 -31.70 8.61
C LEU A 91 1.55 -30.35 8.19
N ASP A 92 0.37 -30.39 7.59
CA ASP A 92 -0.32 -29.17 7.13
C ASP A 92 -1.04 -28.40 8.24
N ASP A 93 -1.25 -29.02 9.40
CA ASP A 93 -1.95 -28.41 10.54
C ASP A 93 -1.02 -27.92 11.67
N ASP A 94 0.30 -28.06 11.53
CA ASP A 94 1.24 -27.54 12.51
C ASP A 94 1.29 -26.00 12.42
N PRO A 95 0.83 -25.25 13.44
CA PRO A 95 0.73 -23.81 13.40
C PRO A 95 2.08 -23.10 13.29
N LEU A 96 3.15 -23.72 13.77
CA LEU A 96 4.51 -23.21 13.69
C LEU A 96 5.49 -24.38 13.60
N TYR A 97 6.54 -24.21 12.79
CA TYR A 97 7.68 -25.15 12.79
C TYR A 97 8.40 -25.28 14.12
N LEU A 98 8.13 -24.36 15.05
CA LEU A 98 8.90 -24.14 16.24
C LEU A 98 8.00 -24.19 17.47
N THR A 99 8.47 -24.86 18.52
CA THR A 99 7.86 -24.76 19.84
C THR A 99 8.08 -23.38 20.44
N LYS A 100 7.32 -23.02 21.47
CA LYS A 100 7.51 -21.74 22.19
C LYS A 100 8.94 -21.60 22.75
N GLU A 101 9.54 -22.71 23.18
CA GLU A 101 10.91 -22.75 23.70
C GLU A 101 11.91 -22.43 22.57
N GLN A 102 11.74 -23.04 21.39
CA GLN A 102 12.57 -22.77 20.22
C GLN A 102 12.43 -21.33 19.75
N ILE A 103 11.23 -20.74 19.78
CA ILE A 103 11.00 -19.33 19.46
C ILE A 103 11.74 -18.41 20.43
N ASN A 104 11.68 -18.71 21.73
CA ASN A 104 12.38 -17.96 22.74
C ASN A 104 13.91 -18.12 22.57
N GLY A 105 14.38 -19.34 22.34
CA GLY A 105 15.81 -19.63 22.10
C GLY A 105 16.34 -18.88 20.89
N LEU A 106 15.61 -18.88 19.75
CA LEU A 106 16.00 -18.11 18.57
C LEU A 106 16.00 -16.61 18.83
N THR A 107 15.01 -16.12 19.58
CA THR A 107 14.95 -14.69 19.91
C THR A 107 16.18 -14.28 20.73
N THR A 108 16.57 -15.09 21.72
CA THR A 108 17.78 -14.87 22.53
C THR A 108 19.04 -14.92 21.66
N THR A 109 19.17 -15.94 20.81
CA THR A 109 20.35 -16.10 19.93
C THR A 109 20.48 -14.94 18.91
N LEU A 110 19.37 -14.42 18.37
CA LEU A 110 19.38 -13.22 17.53
C LEU A 110 19.87 -11.99 18.28
N GLN A 111 19.51 -11.85 19.55
CA GLN A 111 19.98 -10.77 20.41
C GLN A 111 21.48 -10.87 20.70
N ASP A 112 21.96 -12.07 20.99
CA ASP A 112 23.36 -12.30 21.31
C ASP A 112 24.27 -12.17 20.07
N HIS A 113 23.82 -12.61 18.91
CA HIS A 113 24.50 -12.39 17.63
C HIS A 113 24.69 -10.89 17.35
N MET A 114 23.68 -10.08 17.61
CA MET A 114 23.78 -8.62 17.42
C MET A 114 24.75 -7.96 18.39
N LYS A 115 24.92 -8.47 19.61
CA LYS A 115 25.93 -7.99 20.57
C LYS A 115 27.33 -8.31 20.07
N SER A 116 27.56 -9.55 19.66
CA SER A 116 28.84 -10.04 19.13
C SER A 116 29.29 -9.29 17.87
N ASP A 117 28.36 -8.99 16.92
CA ASP A 117 28.65 -8.20 15.72
C ASP A 117 29.04 -6.75 16.05
N LYS A 118 28.47 -6.19 17.13
CA LYS A 118 28.82 -4.84 17.58
C LYS A 118 30.22 -4.81 18.21
N GLU A 119 30.54 -5.77 19.06
CA GLU A 119 31.88 -5.90 19.67
C GLU A 119 32.99 -6.12 18.63
N ALA A 120 32.69 -6.84 17.55
CA ALA A 120 33.62 -7.07 16.45
C ALA A 120 33.84 -5.85 15.54
N LYS A 121 32.88 -4.90 15.48
CA LYS A 121 32.92 -3.74 14.58
C LYS A 121 33.32 -2.42 15.27
N THR A 122 33.24 -2.33 16.61
CA THR A 122 33.57 -1.11 17.37
C THR A 122 34.82 -1.28 18.22
N ASP A 123 35.87 -0.55 17.88
CA ASP A 123 37.14 -0.48 18.64
C ASP A 123 37.06 0.40 19.92
N THR A 124 35.86 0.80 20.35
CA THR A 124 35.68 1.77 21.44
C THR A 124 34.97 1.19 22.65
N THR A 125 35.60 1.29 23.80
CA THR A 125 35.23 0.83 25.14
C THR A 125 34.03 1.54 25.80
N GLN A 126 33.21 2.31 25.08
CA GLN A 126 31.99 2.94 25.60
C GLN A 126 30.75 2.24 25.06
N THR A 127 30.35 1.18 25.73
CA THR A 127 29.13 0.41 25.36
C THR A 127 27.91 0.89 26.13
N ALA A 128 26.99 1.60 25.42
CA ALA A 128 25.61 1.66 25.88
C ALA A 128 24.98 0.26 25.84
N PRO A 129 24.09 -0.11 26.78
CA PRO A 129 23.47 -1.44 26.83
C PRO A 129 22.74 -1.72 25.51
N VAL A 130 23.06 -2.86 24.90
CA VAL A 130 22.38 -3.33 23.67
C VAL A 130 20.99 -3.80 24.06
N THR A 131 19.98 -3.03 23.67
CA THR A 131 18.57 -3.41 23.81
C THR A 131 18.20 -4.42 22.72
N ASN A 132 17.19 -5.24 22.99
CA ASN A 132 16.64 -6.21 22.02
C ASN A 132 15.90 -5.48 20.90
N ASN A 133 16.54 -5.31 19.76
CA ASN A 133 16.05 -4.44 18.68
C ASN A 133 15.56 -5.23 17.45
N VAL A 134 15.53 -6.56 17.47
CA VAL A 134 15.02 -7.39 16.38
C VAL A 134 13.73 -8.08 16.82
N HIS A 135 12.68 -7.89 16.04
CA HIS A 135 11.33 -8.38 16.34
C HIS A 135 10.82 -9.26 15.19
N PRO A 136 11.00 -10.58 15.29
CA PRO A 136 10.56 -11.50 14.24
C PRO A 136 9.04 -11.52 14.10
N VAL A 137 8.55 -11.50 12.85
CA VAL A 137 7.17 -11.78 12.51
C VAL A 137 7.03 -13.27 12.22
N TRP A 138 6.21 -13.94 13.01
CA TRP A 138 5.98 -15.36 12.92
C TRP A 138 4.78 -15.65 12.03
N LEU A 139 4.96 -16.52 11.03
CA LEU A 139 3.90 -16.94 10.10
C LEU A 139 3.70 -18.45 10.21
N LEU A 140 2.46 -18.89 10.05
CA LEU A 140 2.15 -20.30 9.91
C LEU A 140 2.89 -20.90 8.71
N ARG A 141 3.39 -22.11 8.81
CA ARG A 141 4.15 -22.81 7.75
C ARG A 141 3.44 -22.73 6.40
N LYS A 142 2.17 -23.10 6.35
CA LYS A 142 1.36 -23.07 5.14
C LYS A 142 1.16 -21.68 4.55
N ASN A 143 1.32 -20.63 5.35
CA ASN A 143 1.16 -19.25 4.93
C ASN A 143 2.49 -18.62 4.46
N GLN A 144 3.64 -19.22 4.81
CA GLN A 144 4.96 -18.64 4.51
C GLN A 144 5.25 -18.48 3.02
N SER A 145 4.72 -19.35 2.16
CA SER A 145 4.87 -19.23 0.70
C SER A 145 3.68 -18.53 0.01
N ARG A 146 2.50 -18.53 0.63
CA ARG A 146 1.25 -18.07 -0.02
C ARG A 146 1.17 -16.57 -0.19
N TRP A 147 1.54 -15.79 0.83
CA TRP A 147 1.50 -14.33 0.78
C TRP A 147 2.38 -13.75 -0.34
N ARG A 148 3.49 -14.43 -0.65
CA ARG A 148 4.38 -14.07 -1.78
C ARG A 148 3.67 -14.18 -3.12
N ASN A 149 2.73 -15.10 -3.27
CA ASN A 149 2.06 -15.32 -4.54
C ASN A 149 1.31 -14.09 -5.05
N TYR A 150 0.66 -13.29 -4.18
CA TYR A 150 0.03 -12.06 -4.63
C TYR A 150 1.06 -10.98 -4.95
N ALA A 151 2.03 -10.76 -4.06
CA ALA A 151 3.08 -9.77 -4.24
C ALA A 151 3.95 -10.06 -5.48
N GLU A 152 4.40 -11.32 -5.66
CA GLU A 152 5.36 -11.70 -6.71
C GLU A 152 4.71 -12.05 -8.05
N LYS A 153 3.45 -12.54 -8.06
CA LYS A 153 2.77 -12.97 -9.29
C LYS A 153 1.71 -11.98 -9.81
N VAL A 154 1.26 -11.02 -8.98
CA VAL A 154 0.27 -10.02 -9.36
C VAL A 154 0.84 -8.60 -9.28
N ILE A 155 1.33 -8.19 -8.12
CA ILE A 155 1.83 -6.81 -7.89
C ILE A 155 3.12 -6.57 -8.67
N TRP A 156 4.16 -7.38 -8.44
CA TRP A 156 5.48 -7.20 -9.04
C TRP A 156 5.45 -7.18 -10.58
N PRO A 157 4.77 -8.12 -11.28
CA PRO A 157 4.69 -8.07 -12.74
C PRO A 157 4.02 -6.79 -13.24
N THR A 158 2.89 -6.39 -12.62
CA THR A 158 2.19 -5.16 -13.00
C THR A 158 3.07 -3.92 -12.80
N PHE A 159 3.83 -3.86 -11.72
CA PHE A 159 4.75 -2.76 -11.44
C PHE A 159 5.91 -2.70 -12.46
N HIS A 160 6.25 -3.82 -13.06
CA HIS A 160 7.26 -3.93 -14.13
C HIS A 160 6.66 -3.97 -15.54
N TYR A 161 5.39 -3.57 -15.70
CA TYR A 161 4.67 -3.52 -16.99
C TYR A 161 4.49 -4.90 -17.66
N ILE A 162 4.46 -5.96 -16.87
CA ILE A 162 4.17 -7.31 -17.32
C ILE A 162 2.71 -7.62 -17.00
N LEU A 163 1.89 -7.79 -18.04
CA LEU A 163 0.50 -8.20 -17.85
C LEU A 163 0.43 -9.72 -17.79
N ASN A 164 0.06 -10.24 -16.62
CA ASN A 164 -0.31 -11.64 -16.49
C ASN A 164 -1.84 -11.73 -16.51
N PRO A 165 -2.45 -12.33 -17.54
CA PRO A 165 -3.88 -12.59 -17.52
C PRO A 165 -4.19 -13.60 -16.40
N SER A 166 -4.64 -13.12 -15.25
CA SER A 166 -5.13 -14.01 -14.19
C SER A 166 -6.56 -14.40 -14.50
N ASN A 167 -6.76 -15.53 -15.14
CA ASN A 167 -8.08 -16.14 -15.35
C ASN A 167 -8.60 -16.88 -14.10
N GLU A 168 -8.01 -16.65 -12.92
CA GLU A 168 -8.18 -17.47 -11.73
C GLU A 168 -8.95 -16.71 -10.63
N GLY A 169 -10.17 -16.27 -10.90
CA GLY A 169 -10.94 -15.40 -9.99
C GLY A 169 -11.02 -15.86 -8.52
N GLU A 170 -11.08 -17.15 -8.24
CA GLU A 170 -11.11 -17.68 -6.87
C GLU A 170 -9.71 -17.80 -6.27
N GLN A 171 -8.71 -18.17 -7.06
CA GLN A 171 -7.31 -18.24 -6.63
C GLN A 171 -6.73 -16.83 -6.39
N GLU A 172 -7.13 -15.83 -7.16
CA GLU A 172 -6.74 -14.43 -6.91
C GLU A 172 -7.25 -13.95 -5.56
N LYS A 173 -8.52 -14.25 -5.22
CA LYS A 173 -9.11 -13.88 -3.93
C LYS A 173 -8.36 -14.51 -2.75
N ASN A 174 -7.99 -15.77 -2.86
CA ASN A 174 -7.23 -16.47 -1.81
C ASN A 174 -5.83 -15.89 -1.65
N ARG A 175 -5.14 -15.58 -2.75
CA ARG A 175 -3.81 -14.93 -2.73
C ARG A 175 -3.86 -13.55 -2.11
N TRP A 176 -4.92 -12.75 -2.42
CA TRP A 176 -5.13 -11.46 -1.81
C TRP A 176 -5.36 -11.57 -0.30
N TYR A 177 -6.17 -12.52 0.13
CA TYR A 177 -6.41 -12.76 1.55
C TYR A 177 -5.13 -13.10 2.31
N ASP A 178 -4.28 -13.97 1.76
CA ASP A 178 -2.99 -14.29 2.36
C ASP A 178 -2.06 -13.07 2.43
N TYR A 179 -2.10 -12.19 1.41
CA TYR A 179 -1.35 -10.93 1.39
C TYR A 179 -1.84 -9.96 2.48
N VAL A 180 -3.14 -9.85 2.69
CA VAL A 180 -3.73 -9.05 3.76
C VAL A 180 -3.29 -9.57 5.12
N LYS A 181 -3.39 -10.90 5.36
CA LYS A 181 -2.94 -11.53 6.60
C LYS A 181 -1.46 -11.28 6.90
N PHE A 182 -0.63 -11.27 5.89
CA PHE A 182 0.78 -10.94 6.05
C PHE A 182 0.97 -9.52 6.60
N ASN A 183 0.29 -8.54 6.02
CA ASN A 183 0.33 -7.16 6.49
C ASN A 183 -0.28 -7.00 7.90
N GLU A 184 -1.35 -7.72 8.22
CA GLU A 184 -1.96 -7.75 9.56
C GLU A 184 -1.02 -8.32 10.62
N ALA A 185 -0.25 -9.37 10.30
CA ALA A 185 0.76 -9.93 11.20
C ALA A 185 1.85 -8.91 11.56
N TYR A 186 2.27 -8.08 10.59
CA TYR A 186 3.17 -6.95 10.85
C TYR A 186 2.53 -5.89 11.74
N ALA A 187 1.29 -5.49 11.44
CA ALA A 187 0.57 -4.52 12.27
C ALA A 187 0.41 -5.02 13.72
N GLN A 188 0.19 -6.32 13.90
CA GLN A 188 0.12 -6.93 15.23
C GLN A 188 1.47 -6.87 15.94
N LYS A 189 2.56 -7.29 15.28
CA LYS A 189 3.91 -7.27 15.87
C LYS A 189 4.37 -5.86 16.21
N ILE A 190 4.11 -4.88 15.34
CA ILE A 190 4.41 -3.48 15.61
C ILE A 190 3.62 -2.98 16.82
N GLY A 191 2.35 -3.41 16.99
CA GLY A 191 1.53 -3.08 18.14
C GLY A 191 2.10 -3.55 19.49
N GLU A 192 2.93 -4.61 19.49
CA GLU A 192 3.62 -5.11 20.67
C GLU A 192 4.89 -4.29 21.00
N VAL A 193 5.49 -3.63 20.00
CA VAL A 193 6.79 -2.94 20.09
C VAL A 193 6.64 -1.42 20.20
N TYR A 194 5.62 -0.85 19.56
CA TYR A 194 5.40 0.58 19.43
C TYR A 194 5.25 1.28 20.78
N ARG A 195 5.88 2.45 20.90
CA ARG A 195 5.71 3.41 21.98
C ARG A 195 5.35 4.76 21.38
N LYS A 196 4.54 5.54 22.09
CA LYS A 196 4.15 6.88 21.63
C LYS A 196 5.38 7.74 21.33
N GLY A 197 5.40 8.31 20.11
CA GLY A 197 6.51 9.10 19.61
C GLY A 197 7.54 8.31 18.77
N ASP A 198 7.38 6.99 18.59
CA ASP A 198 8.22 6.21 17.68
C ASP A 198 7.92 6.58 16.22
N ILE A 199 8.95 6.54 15.37
CA ILE A 199 8.83 6.66 13.93
C ILE A 199 8.75 5.26 13.33
N ILE A 200 7.73 4.98 12.52
CA ILE A 200 7.59 3.72 11.80
C ILE A 200 7.99 3.93 10.34
N TRP A 201 9.00 3.18 9.88
CA TRP A 201 9.50 3.24 8.51
C TRP A 201 9.26 1.92 7.78
N ILE A 202 8.40 1.94 6.77
CA ILE A 202 7.90 0.77 6.05
C ILE A 202 8.56 0.70 4.68
N HIS A 203 8.97 -0.50 4.25
CA HIS A 203 9.68 -0.71 3.01
C HIS A 203 8.97 -1.68 2.07
N ASP A 204 8.87 -1.24 0.80
CA ASP A 204 8.61 -2.02 -0.40
C ASP A 204 7.18 -2.62 -0.56
N TYR A 205 6.91 -3.14 -1.76
CA TYR A 205 5.59 -3.54 -2.25
C TYR A 205 4.95 -4.75 -1.52
N TYR A 206 5.67 -5.40 -0.66
CA TYR A 206 5.12 -6.45 0.20
C TYR A 206 4.23 -5.92 1.34
N LEU A 207 4.41 -4.66 1.73
CA LEU A 207 3.78 -4.04 2.90
C LEU A 207 2.90 -2.82 2.52
N LEU A 208 2.24 -2.86 1.33
CA LEU A 208 1.43 -1.74 0.83
C LEU A 208 0.21 -1.41 1.69
N LEU A 209 -0.31 -2.38 2.45
CA LEU A 209 -1.50 -2.18 3.29
C LEU A 209 -1.14 -1.75 4.71
N LEU A 210 0.12 -1.91 5.10
CA LEU A 210 0.56 -1.72 6.49
C LEU A 210 0.33 -0.30 7.02
N PRO A 211 0.58 0.79 6.28
CA PRO A 211 0.36 2.14 6.80
C PRO A 211 -1.07 2.36 7.31
N GLN A 212 -2.07 1.99 6.52
CA GLN A 212 -3.47 2.15 6.90
C GLN A 212 -3.88 1.20 8.03
N LEU A 213 -3.37 -0.03 8.05
CA LEU A 213 -3.61 -0.98 9.14
C LEU A 213 -3.10 -0.45 10.49
N LEU A 214 -1.98 0.25 10.49
CA LEU A 214 -1.45 0.89 11.69
C LEU A 214 -2.33 2.06 12.13
N ARG A 215 -2.82 2.91 11.21
CA ARG A 215 -3.79 3.98 11.53
C ARG A 215 -5.05 3.42 12.18
N MET A 216 -5.61 2.34 11.61
CA MET A 216 -6.79 1.67 12.16
C MET A 216 -6.52 1.06 13.54
N LYS A 217 -5.30 0.56 13.78
CA LYS A 217 -4.96 -0.15 15.02
C LYS A 217 -4.72 0.79 16.19
N PHE A 218 -3.94 1.86 15.97
CA PHE A 218 -3.49 2.70 17.08
C PHE A 218 -4.48 3.77 17.46
N ASN A 219 -5.35 4.20 16.55
CA ASN A 219 -6.28 5.32 16.78
C ASN A 219 -5.60 6.53 17.46
N ASP A 220 -4.27 6.62 17.33
CA ASP A 220 -3.39 7.67 17.85
C ASP A 220 -2.99 8.58 16.70
N GLU A 221 -3.39 9.82 16.80
CA GLU A 221 -3.17 10.83 15.78
C GLU A 221 -1.69 11.19 15.65
N SER A 222 -0.92 10.99 16.72
CA SER A 222 0.52 11.32 16.77
C SER A 222 1.45 10.26 16.14
N ILE A 223 0.91 9.16 15.58
CA ILE A 223 1.73 8.12 14.95
C ILE A 223 2.38 8.63 13.66
N ILE A 224 3.71 8.52 13.57
CA ILE A 224 4.51 8.96 12.43
C ILE A 224 4.87 7.75 11.56
N ILE A 225 4.35 7.72 10.32
CA ILE A 225 4.54 6.62 9.39
C ILE A 225 5.18 7.12 8.10
N GLY A 226 6.39 6.62 7.79
CA GLY A 226 7.04 6.79 6.50
C GLY A 226 6.98 5.51 5.68
N TYR A 227 6.78 5.62 4.38
CA TYR A 227 6.81 4.50 3.44
C TYR A 227 7.80 4.77 2.30
N PHE A 228 8.65 3.79 1.99
CA PHE A 228 9.60 3.85 0.88
C PHE A 228 9.37 2.71 -0.13
N HIS A 229 9.18 3.07 -1.39
CA HIS A 229 8.94 2.12 -2.48
C HIS A 229 10.19 1.86 -3.31
N HIS A 230 10.73 0.64 -3.25
CA HIS A 230 11.98 0.28 -3.93
C HIS A 230 11.81 -0.15 -5.39
N ALA A 231 10.65 -0.70 -5.75
CA ALA A 231 10.32 -1.13 -7.10
C ALA A 231 9.87 0.05 -8.00
N PRO A 232 9.77 -0.11 -9.32
CA PRO A 232 9.11 0.86 -10.17
C PRO A 232 7.63 1.03 -9.78
N TRP A 233 7.08 2.26 -9.93
CA TRP A 233 5.64 2.47 -9.87
C TRP A 233 5.11 2.69 -11.29
N PRO A 234 4.14 1.89 -11.76
CA PRO A 234 3.70 1.92 -13.13
C PRO A 234 2.83 3.14 -13.43
N SER A 235 2.69 3.46 -14.72
CA SER A 235 1.70 4.44 -15.16
C SER A 235 0.28 4.04 -14.73
N ASN A 236 -0.59 5.03 -14.59
CA ASN A 236 -1.98 4.76 -14.17
C ASN A 236 -2.71 3.75 -15.06
N GLU A 237 -2.37 3.65 -16.35
CA GLU A 237 -2.97 2.70 -17.28
C GLU A 237 -2.67 1.24 -16.89
N TYR A 238 -1.42 0.95 -16.53
CA TYR A 238 -1.03 -0.38 -16.03
C TYR A 238 -1.51 -0.64 -14.61
N PHE A 239 -1.41 0.37 -13.73
CA PHE A 239 -1.89 0.24 -12.36
C PHE A 239 -3.39 -0.09 -12.29
N ARG A 240 -4.19 0.45 -13.22
CA ARG A 240 -5.63 0.14 -13.33
C ARG A 240 -5.93 -1.33 -13.62
N CYS A 241 -4.98 -2.09 -14.13
CA CYS A 241 -5.14 -3.53 -14.37
C CYS A 241 -5.15 -4.36 -13.07
N LEU A 242 -4.70 -3.80 -11.95
CA LEU A 242 -4.75 -4.49 -10.65
C LEU A 242 -6.20 -4.61 -10.15
N PRO A 243 -6.65 -5.81 -9.77
CA PRO A 243 -8.01 -6.02 -9.24
C PRO A 243 -8.27 -5.21 -7.96
N ARG A 244 -7.24 -5.11 -7.09
CA ARG A 244 -7.32 -4.45 -5.76
C ARG A 244 -6.69 -3.06 -5.73
N ARG A 245 -6.66 -2.36 -6.86
CA ARG A 245 -5.99 -1.07 -7.03
C ARG A 245 -6.38 0.00 -6.02
N LYS A 246 -7.69 0.12 -5.67
CA LYS A 246 -8.16 1.09 -4.69
C LYS A 246 -7.70 0.75 -3.28
N GLN A 247 -7.81 -0.52 -2.88
CA GLN A 247 -7.38 -1.00 -1.57
C GLN A 247 -5.85 -0.84 -1.37
N ILE A 248 -5.08 -1.02 -2.44
CA ILE A 248 -3.62 -0.80 -2.41
C ILE A 248 -3.30 0.69 -2.21
N LEU A 249 -3.95 1.58 -2.95
CA LEU A 249 -3.76 3.03 -2.78
C LEU A 249 -4.21 3.49 -1.39
N ASP A 250 -5.39 3.04 -0.95
CA ASP A 250 -5.94 3.33 0.36
C ASP A 250 -5.01 2.87 1.49
N GLY A 251 -4.41 1.67 1.32
CA GLY A 251 -3.40 1.17 2.25
C GLY A 251 -2.18 2.09 2.39
N LEU A 252 -1.69 2.63 1.28
CA LEU A 252 -0.50 3.47 1.25
C LEU A 252 -0.74 4.89 1.78
N VAL A 253 -1.89 5.50 1.45
CA VAL A 253 -2.17 6.89 1.86
C VAL A 253 -2.36 7.03 3.38
N GLY A 254 -2.36 5.94 4.15
CA GLY A 254 -2.23 5.97 5.60
C GLY A 254 -0.88 6.48 6.12
N ALA A 255 0.16 6.59 5.28
CA ALA A 255 1.47 7.13 5.64
C ALA A 255 1.47 8.69 5.66
N ASN A 256 2.34 9.30 6.47
CA ASN A 256 2.60 10.74 6.43
C ASN A 256 3.46 11.11 5.22
N ARG A 257 4.42 10.23 4.86
CA ARG A 257 5.29 10.41 3.70
C ARG A 257 5.41 9.12 2.89
N ILE A 258 5.27 9.23 1.57
CA ILE A 258 5.46 8.16 0.59
C ILE A 258 6.56 8.59 -0.37
N CYS A 259 7.67 7.85 -0.41
CA CYS A 259 8.82 8.20 -1.21
C CYS A 259 9.16 7.11 -2.23
N PHE A 260 9.59 7.53 -3.43
CA PHE A 260 9.92 6.67 -4.55
C PHE A 260 11.38 6.84 -4.99
N GLN A 261 11.88 5.94 -5.85
CA GLN A 261 13.24 5.99 -6.36
C GLN A 261 13.48 7.15 -7.35
N ASN A 262 12.45 7.57 -8.10
CA ASN A 262 12.56 8.67 -9.03
C ASN A 262 11.24 9.45 -9.17
N GLU A 263 11.34 10.63 -9.78
CA GLU A 263 10.25 11.57 -9.96
C GLU A 263 9.10 11.03 -10.82
N SER A 264 9.39 10.23 -11.86
CA SER A 264 8.34 9.68 -12.71
C SER A 264 7.43 8.72 -11.93
N PHE A 265 7.98 7.97 -10.98
CA PHE A 265 7.21 7.06 -10.13
C PHE A 265 6.31 7.81 -9.15
N SER A 266 6.80 8.89 -8.54
CA SER A 266 5.97 9.75 -7.67
C SER A 266 4.83 10.41 -8.46
N ARG A 267 5.09 10.91 -9.66
CA ARG A 267 4.05 11.46 -10.55
C ARG A 267 2.99 10.42 -10.95
N HIS A 268 3.40 9.19 -11.26
CA HIS A 268 2.48 8.11 -11.57
C HIS A 268 1.60 7.74 -10.38
N PHE A 269 2.17 7.69 -9.17
CA PHE A 269 1.41 7.45 -7.94
C PHE A 269 0.37 8.55 -7.69
N VAL A 270 0.78 9.82 -7.75
CA VAL A 270 -0.12 10.98 -7.58
C VAL A 270 -1.25 10.96 -8.63
N SER A 271 -0.93 10.63 -9.89
CA SER A 271 -1.95 10.49 -10.95
C SER A 271 -2.93 9.36 -10.63
N SER A 272 -2.45 8.25 -10.06
CA SER A 272 -3.31 7.13 -9.65
C SER A 272 -4.24 7.51 -8.50
N CYS A 273 -3.74 8.25 -7.49
CA CYS A 273 -4.55 8.75 -6.38
C CYS A 273 -5.64 9.72 -6.87
N LYS A 274 -5.29 10.66 -7.76
CA LYS A 274 -6.27 11.59 -8.35
C LYS A 274 -7.39 10.88 -9.10
N ARG A 275 -7.06 9.85 -9.87
CA ARG A 275 -8.03 9.17 -10.74
C ARG A 275 -8.85 8.07 -10.08
N LEU A 276 -8.31 7.39 -9.08
CA LEU A 276 -8.92 6.20 -8.47
C LEU A 276 -9.52 6.47 -7.10
N LEU A 277 -8.94 7.40 -6.33
CA LEU A 277 -9.45 7.82 -5.02
C LEU A 277 -10.12 9.20 -5.07
N ASP A 278 -10.06 9.90 -6.21
CA ASP A 278 -10.53 11.28 -6.34
C ASP A 278 -9.82 12.23 -5.35
N ALA A 279 -8.53 11.99 -5.12
CA ALA A 279 -7.70 12.80 -4.25
C ALA A 279 -7.30 14.12 -4.93
N THR A 280 -7.10 15.18 -4.13
CA THR A 280 -6.50 16.43 -4.64
C THR A 280 -5.00 16.43 -4.38
N ALA A 281 -4.22 17.02 -5.29
CA ALA A 281 -2.78 17.13 -5.11
C ALA A 281 -2.28 18.48 -5.60
N LYS A 282 -1.44 19.11 -4.77
CA LYS A 282 -0.74 20.35 -5.05
C LYS A 282 0.75 20.09 -5.12
N LYS A 283 1.45 20.73 -6.07
CA LYS A 283 2.91 20.73 -6.11
C LYS A 283 3.43 21.71 -5.05
N SER A 284 4.36 21.29 -4.20
CA SER A 284 4.97 22.15 -3.19
C SER A 284 5.84 23.22 -3.87
N LYS A 285 5.68 24.48 -3.44
CA LYS A 285 6.45 25.62 -3.97
C LYS A 285 7.82 25.80 -3.28
N ASN A 286 8.06 25.10 -2.17
CA ASN A 286 9.18 25.41 -1.27
C ASN A 286 10.43 24.58 -1.48
N SER A 287 10.48 23.63 -2.42
CA SER A 287 11.68 22.85 -2.68
C SER A 287 12.38 23.26 -3.96
N SER A 288 13.61 23.69 -3.84
CA SER A 288 14.44 24.16 -4.95
C SER A 288 14.94 23.03 -5.88
N ASN A 289 14.75 21.75 -5.58
CA ASN A 289 15.41 20.67 -6.32
C ASN A 289 14.64 19.35 -6.51
N SER A 290 13.38 19.20 -6.07
CA SER A 290 12.60 17.98 -6.35
C SER A 290 11.12 18.26 -6.44
N ASP A 291 10.42 17.57 -7.35
CA ASP A 291 8.97 17.62 -7.44
C ASP A 291 8.35 16.94 -6.22
N GLN A 292 8.00 17.74 -5.21
CA GLN A 292 7.24 17.30 -4.05
C GLN A 292 5.76 17.60 -4.27
N TYR A 293 4.93 16.63 -3.90
CA TYR A 293 3.47 16.74 -4.00
C TYR A 293 2.85 16.57 -2.62
N GLN A 294 1.95 17.46 -2.27
CA GLN A 294 1.07 17.31 -1.14
C GLN A 294 -0.25 16.75 -1.63
N VAL A 295 -0.55 15.53 -1.27
CA VAL A 295 -1.76 14.80 -1.67
C VAL A 295 -2.75 14.81 -0.53
N SER A 296 -3.87 15.52 -0.71
CA SER A 296 -4.92 15.60 0.32
C SER A 296 -5.89 14.43 0.15
N VAL A 297 -6.03 13.62 1.19
CA VAL A 297 -6.85 12.41 1.25
C VAL A 297 -7.54 12.29 2.61
N TYR A 298 -8.85 12.09 2.61
CA TYR A 298 -9.66 11.86 3.81
C TYR A 298 -9.39 12.85 4.97
N GLY A 299 -9.18 14.12 4.63
CA GLY A 299 -8.94 15.19 5.59
C GLY A 299 -7.48 15.42 5.99
N GLY A 300 -6.58 14.47 5.76
CA GLY A 300 -5.14 14.60 5.98
C GLY A 300 -4.35 14.91 4.71
N ASP A 301 -3.10 15.28 4.87
CA ASP A 301 -2.16 15.54 3.78
C ASP A 301 -1.01 14.55 3.82
N VAL A 302 -0.71 13.94 2.68
CA VAL A 302 0.39 12.98 2.50
C VAL A 302 1.46 13.63 1.64
N LEU A 303 2.70 13.67 2.13
CA LEU A 303 3.84 14.10 1.34
C LEU A 303 4.27 12.98 0.38
N VAL A 304 4.32 13.27 -0.91
CA VAL A 304 4.77 12.34 -1.96
C VAL A 304 5.94 12.95 -2.70
N ASP A 305 7.09 12.28 -2.65
CA ASP A 305 8.30 12.76 -3.30
C ASP A 305 9.17 11.61 -3.84
N SER A 306 10.38 11.95 -4.30
CA SER A 306 11.37 10.98 -4.75
C SER A 306 12.72 11.22 -4.09
N LEU A 307 13.37 10.15 -3.70
CA LEU A 307 14.72 10.15 -3.13
C LEU A 307 15.44 8.87 -3.55
N PRO A 308 16.41 8.94 -4.48
CA PRO A 308 17.12 7.75 -4.93
C PRO A 308 17.96 7.14 -3.78
N ILE A 309 17.84 5.82 -3.59
CA ILE A 309 18.62 5.11 -2.58
C ILE A 309 20.10 5.13 -2.92
N GLY A 310 20.93 5.34 -1.91
CA GLY A 310 22.38 5.31 -2.04
C GLY A 310 23.00 3.96 -1.71
N VAL A 311 24.33 3.91 -1.77
CA VAL A 311 25.16 2.76 -1.37
C VAL A 311 26.13 3.14 -0.26
N ASN A 312 26.61 2.15 0.50
CA ASN A 312 27.66 2.38 1.49
C ASN A 312 29.02 2.41 0.81
N THR A 313 29.40 3.59 0.29
CA THR A 313 30.65 3.79 -0.46
C THR A 313 31.87 3.44 0.33
N THR A 314 31.94 3.79 1.61
CA THR A 314 33.07 3.50 2.50
C THR A 314 33.27 2.01 2.67
N GLN A 315 32.20 1.25 2.93
CA GLN A 315 32.28 -0.20 3.10
C GLN A 315 32.64 -0.91 1.78
N ILE A 316 32.07 -0.46 0.65
CA ILE A 316 32.41 -1.01 -0.68
C ILE A 316 33.89 -0.84 -0.97
N LEU A 317 34.47 0.36 -0.72
CA LEU A 317 35.91 0.61 -0.94
C LEU A 317 36.77 -0.22 0.00
N LYS A 318 36.41 -0.30 1.30
CA LYS A 318 37.13 -1.14 2.25
C LYS A 318 37.17 -2.60 1.82
N ASP A 319 36.05 -3.12 1.37
CA ASP A 319 35.92 -4.52 0.95
C ASP A 319 36.61 -4.77 -0.42
N ALA A 320 36.54 -3.84 -1.37
CA ALA A 320 37.05 -4.02 -2.72
C ALA A 320 38.60 -4.00 -2.81
N PHE A 321 39.30 -3.37 -1.86
CA PHE A 321 40.75 -3.17 -1.91
C PHE A 321 41.47 -3.94 -0.80
N THR A 322 41.15 -5.22 -0.63
CA THR A 322 41.86 -6.18 0.25
C THR A 322 42.90 -7.00 -0.53
N LYS A 323 43.94 -7.51 0.15
CA LYS A 323 44.99 -8.34 -0.46
C LYS A 323 44.46 -9.60 -1.16
N ASP A 324 43.42 -10.21 -0.62
CA ASP A 324 42.78 -11.39 -1.20
C ASP A 324 42.11 -11.06 -2.54
N ILE A 325 41.47 -9.89 -2.63
CA ILE A 325 40.88 -9.41 -3.87
C ILE A 325 41.97 -8.99 -4.86
N ASP A 326 43.08 -8.42 -4.43
CA ASP A 326 44.23 -8.09 -5.31
C ASP A 326 44.73 -9.32 -6.04
N SER A 327 44.88 -10.45 -5.34
CA SER A 327 45.33 -11.71 -5.94
C SER A 327 44.37 -12.24 -7.01
N LYS A 328 43.06 -12.13 -6.77
CA LYS A 328 42.00 -12.51 -7.73
C LYS A 328 41.98 -11.59 -8.95
N VAL A 329 42.13 -10.29 -8.74
CA VAL A 329 42.26 -9.29 -9.82
C VAL A 329 43.44 -9.62 -10.74
N LEU A 330 44.59 -9.96 -10.17
CA LEU A 330 45.75 -10.37 -10.94
C LEU A 330 45.51 -11.64 -11.75
N SER A 331 44.87 -12.67 -11.14
CA SER A 331 44.53 -13.91 -11.82
C SER A 331 43.59 -13.70 -12.99
N ILE A 332 42.55 -12.85 -12.81
CA ILE A 332 41.62 -12.54 -13.91
C ILE A 332 42.30 -11.76 -15.02
N LYS A 333 43.17 -10.78 -14.71
CA LYS A 333 43.94 -10.03 -15.70
C LYS A 333 44.91 -10.93 -16.49
N GLN A 334 45.49 -11.92 -15.85
CA GLN A 334 46.35 -12.92 -16.51
C GLN A 334 45.54 -13.81 -17.45
N ALA A 335 44.36 -14.27 -17.02
CA ALA A 335 43.49 -15.11 -17.86
C ALA A 335 42.98 -14.38 -19.11
N TYR A 336 42.74 -13.08 -19.04
CA TYR A 336 42.30 -12.24 -20.16
C TYR A 336 43.35 -11.21 -20.59
N GLN A 337 44.60 -11.63 -20.65
CA GLN A 337 45.70 -10.76 -21.07
C GLN A 337 45.45 -10.20 -22.49
N ASN A 338 45.62 -8.88 -22.62
CA ASN A 338 45.35 -8.13 -23.87
C ASN A 338 43.88 -8.11 -24.33
N LYS A 339 42.93 -8.50 -23.49
CA LYS A 339 41.50 -8.42 -23.79
C LYS A 339 40.84 -7.28 -23.00
N LYS A 340 39.80 -6.68 -23.61
CA LYS A 340 38.92 -5.74 -22.93
C LYS A 340 37.77 -6.51 -22.26
N ILE A 341 37.52 -6.26 -20.99
CA ILE A 341 36.54 -6.97 -20.20
C ILE A 341 35.28 -6.10 -20.05
N ILE A 342 34.16 -6.56 -20.60
CA ILE A 342 32.82 -6.00 -20.35
C ILE A 342 32.14 -6.84 -19.27
N ILE A 343 31.60 -6.21 -18.23
CA ILE A 343 30.90 -6.91 -17.19
C ILE A 343 29.40 -6.64 -17.25
N GLY A 344 28.61 -7.70 -17.08
CA GLY A 344 27.18 -7.65 -16.77
C GLY A 344 26.87 -8.51 -15.55
N ARG A 345 26.10 -7.97 -14.59
CA ARG A 345 25.62 -8.73 -13.45
C ARG A 345 24.13 -8.44 -13.25
N ASP A 346 23.32 -9.48 -13.40
CA ASP A 346 21.88 -9.36 -13.34
C ASP A 346 21.25 -10.55 -12.62
N ARG A 347 20.05 -10.36 -12.13
CA ARG A 347 19.17 -11.48 -11.80
C ARG A 347 18.54 -11.98 -13.09
N LEU A 348 18.48 -13.29 -13.32
CA LEU A 348 17.85 -13.83 -14.51
C LEU A 348 16.34 -13.76 -14.43
N ASP A 349 15.81 -12.61 -14.81
CA ASP A 349 14.38 -12.35 -14.99
C ASP A 349 14.11 -11.52 -16.25
N SER A 350 12.85 -11.39 -16.65
CA SER A 350 12.45 -10.73 -17.89
C SER A 350 12.68 -9.23 -17.91
N VAL A 351 12.94 -8.59 -16.76
CA VAL A 351 13.08 -7.13 -16.65
C VAL A 351 14.53 -6.66 -16.61
N ARG A 352 15.48 -7.56 -16.34
CA ARG A 352 16.91 -7.20 -16.25
C ARG A 352 17.62 -7.13 -17.61
N GLY A 353 16.98 -7.53 -18.70
CA GLY A 353 17.45 -7.30 -20.06
C GLY A 353 18.69 -8.09 -20.47
N VAL A 354 18.90 -9.30 -19.92
CA VAL A 354 20.03 -10.15 -20.29
C VAL A 354 19.99 -10.54 -21.77
N VAL A 355 18.80 -10.85 -22.30
CA VAL A 355 18.61 -11.17 -23.73
C VAL A 355 18.96 -9.96 -24.61
N GLN A 356 18.51 -8.76 -24.23
CA GLN A 356 18.82 -7.52 -24.95
C GLN A 356 20.32 -7.24 -24.96
N LYS A 357 20.98 -7.48 -23.82
CA LYS A 357 22.45 -7.35 -23.69
C LYS A 357 23.19 -8.26 -24.65
N LEU A 358 22.84 -9.54 -24.69
CA LEU A 358 23.48 -10.53 -25.57
C LEU A 358 23.27 -10.21 -27.05
N ARG A 359 22.06 -9.83 -27.45
CA ARG A 359 21.77 -9.40 -28.83
C ARG A 359 22.53 -8.12 -29.20
N ALA A 360 22.62 -7.15 -28.31
CA ALA A 360 23.41 -5.96 -28.58
C ALA A 360 24.90 -6.27 -28.68
N PHE A 361 25.42 -7.20 -27.87
CA PHE A 361 26.81 -7.65 -27.96
C PHE A 361 27.08 -8.44 -29.24
N GLU A 362 26.18 -9.31 -29.68
CA GLU A 362 26.21 -10.00 -30.99
C GLU A 362 26.27 -8.97 -32.13
N THR A 363 25.35 -7.98 -32.13
CA THR A 363 25.35 -6.88 -33.09
C THR A 363 26.68 -6.11 -33.08
N PHE A 364 27.24 -5.87 -31.88
CA PHE A 364 28.55 -5.21 -31.76
C PHE A 364 29.68 -6.01 -32.45
N LEU A 365 29.77 -7.33 -32.24
CA LEU A 365 30.79 -8.20 -32.88
C LEU A 365 30.59 -8.31 -34.40
N ALA A 366 29.36 -8.24 -34.88
CA ALA A 366 29.02 -8.22 -36.30
C ALA A 366 29.46 -6.90 -36.95
N MET A 367 29.16 -5.75 -36.33
CA MET A 367 29.43 -4.40 -36.85
C MET A 367 30.89 -4.00 -36.78
N TYR A 368 31.65 -4.50 -35.80
CA TYR A 368 33.02 -4.09 -35.50
C TYR A 368 33.94 -5.31 -35.42
N PRO A 369 34.35 -5.89 -36.58
CA PRO A 369 35.19 -7.10 -36.61
C PRO A 369 36.53 -6.97 -35.90
N GLU A 370 37.04 -5.75 -35.76
CA GLU A 370 38.28 -5.47 -35.06
C GLU A 370 38.28 -5.88 -33.59
N TRP A 371 37.09 -5.99 -33.00
CA TRP A 371 36.92 -6.34 -31.58
C TRP A 371 36.73 -7.84 -31.32
N ARG A 372 36.52 -8.68 -32.32
CA ARG A 372 36.15 -10.11 -32.16
C ARG A 372 37.05 -10.89 -31.24
N ASP A 373 38.36 -10.71 -31.40
CA ASP A 373 39.37 -11.37 -30.57
C ASP A 373 39.93 -10.50 -29.45
N GLN A 374 39.38 -9.30 -29.21
CA GLN A 374 39.91 -8.34 -28.27
C GLN A 374 38.99 -8.04 -27.11
N VAL A 375 37.72 -8.46 -27.15
CA VAL A 375 36.70 -8.15 -26.13
C VAL A 375 36.01 -9.40 -25.60
N VAL A 376 35.86 -9.52 -24.30
CA VAL A 376 35.09 -10.58 -23.65
C VAL A 376 33.95 -9.95 -22.81
N LEU A 377 32.72 -10.47 -22.96
CA LEU A 377 31.59 -10.18 -22.09
C LEU A 377 31.50 -11.25 -20.99
N ILE A 378 31.72 -10.85 -19.75
CA ILE A 378 31.51 -11.70 -18.58
C ILE A 378 30.13 -11.38 -18.03
N GLN A 379 29.18 -12.26 -18.29
CA GLN A 379 27.78 -12.12 -17.80
C GLN A 379 27.56 -13.05 -16.62
N VAL A 380 27.25 -12.49 -15.47
CA VAL A 380 26.85 -13.23 -14.28
C VAL A 380 25.33 -13.09 -14.10
N SER A 381 24.63 -14.22 -14.20
CA SER A 381 23.18 -14.28 -14.03
C SER A 381 22.84 -15.01 -12.73
N SER A 382 22.28 -14.28 -11.75
CA SER A 382 21.87 -14.87 -10.48
C SER A 382 20.48 -15.54 -10.62
N PRO A 383 20.28 -16.77 -10.09
CA PRO A 383 18.99 -17.43 -10.09
C PRO A 383 17.92 -16.65 -9.30
N THR A 384 16.68 -16.68 -9.78
CA THR A 384 15.52 -16.13 -9.09
C THR A 384 14.91 -17.14 -8.10
N ALA A 385 14.07 -16.68 -7.15
CA ALA A 385 13.33 -17.55 -6.24
C ALA A 385 12.37 -18.50 -6.99
N ASN A 386 11.82 -18.07 -8.14
CA ASN A 386 10.91 -18.84 -8.98
C ASN A 386 11.62 -19.61 -10.12
N ARG A 387 12.76 -20.25 -9.83
CA ARG A 387 13.59 -20.95 -10.80
C ARG A 387 12.84 -21.98 -11.66
N ASN A 388 11.83 -22.63 -11.07
CA ASN A 388 11.06 -23.69 -11.74
C ASN A 388 9.83 -23.17 -12.51
N SER A 389 9.65 -21.84 -12.63
CA SER A 389 8.53 -21.32 -13.43
C SER A 389 8.78 -21.58 -14.93
N PRO A 390 7.73 -21.91 -15.72
CA PRO A 390 7.87 -22.10 -17.17
C PRO A 390 8.49 -20.88 -17.88
N GLN A 391 8.22 -19.69 -17.38
CA GLN A 391 8.77 -18.43 -17.91
C GLN A 391 10.27 -18.31 -17.66
N THR A 392 10.75 -18.64 -16.44
CA THR A 392 12.16 -18.62 -16.10
C THR A 392 12.94 -19.67 -16.89
N ILE A 393 12.39 -20.89 -17.03
CA ILE A 393 13.01 -21.97 -17.81
C ILE A 393 13.16 -21.56 -19.28
N ARG A 394 12.12 -20.97 -19.90
CA ARG A 394 12.20 -20.46 -21.28
C ARG A 394 13.25 -19.37 -21.44
N LEU A 395 13.32 -18.45 -20.48
CA LEU A 395 14.32 -17.37 -20.49
C LEU A 395 15.75 -17.94 -20.38
N GLU A 396 15.96 -18.92 -19.49
CA GLU A 396 17.25 -19.61 -19.35
C GLU A 396 17.66 -20.33 -20.65
N GLN A 397 16.74 -21.03 -21.29
CA GLN A 397 16.96 -21.67 -22.58
C GLN A 397 17.36 -20.65 -23.65
N GLN A 398 16.60 -19.57 -23.78
CA GLN A 398 16.87 -18.49 -24.74
C GLN A 398 18.25 -17.83 -24.52
N VAL A 399 18.64 -17.59 -23.26
CA VAL A 399 19.96 -17.05 -22.94
C VAL A 399 21.06 -18.03 -23.32
N ASN A 400 20.91 -19.34 -23.03
CA ASN A 400 21.89 -20.35 -23.35
C ASN A 400 22.03 -20.53 -24.88
N GLU A 401 20.93 -20.49 -25.62
CA GLU A 401 20.94 -20.52 -27.09
C GLU A 401 21.72 -19.35 -27.70
N LEU A 402 21.46 -18.12 -27.20
CA LEU A 402 22.19 -16.94 -27.68
C LEU A 402 23.67 -17.00 -27.33
N VAL A 403 24.03 -17.40 -26.11
CA VAL A 403 25.45 -17.56 -25.72
C VAL A 403 26.16 -18.56 -26.63
N ASN A 404 25.54 -19.72 -26.91
CA ASN A 404 26.09 -20.73 -27.78
C ASN A 404 26.21 -20.22 -29.21
N SER A 405 25.22 -19.54 -29.75
CA SER A 405 25.27 -18.93 -31.07
C SER A 405 26.42 -17.94 -31.21
N ILE A 406 26.53 -16.98 -30.28
CA ILE A 406 27.59 -15.97 -30.31
C ILE A 406 28.98 -16.63 -30.22
N ASN A 407 29.16 -17.57 -29.30
CA ASN A 407 30.43 -18.25 -29.11
C ASN A 407 30.82 -19.14 -30.29
N SER A 408 29.87 -19.76 -31.00
CA SER A 408 30.09 -20.54 -32.18
C SER A 408 30.47 -19.70 -33.41
N GLU A 409 29.83 -18.51 -33.54
CA GLU A 409 30.05 -17.65 -34.71
C GLU A 409 31.30 -16.77 -34.60
N TYR A 410 31.57 -16.22 -33.38
CA TYR A 410 32.68 -15.26 -33.18
C TYR A 410 33.79 -15.79 -32.28
N GLY A 411 33.67 -17.02 -31.76
CA GLY A 411 34.71 -17.64 -30.96
C GLY A 411 35.68 -18.51 -31.78
N ASN A 412 36.71 -19.00 -31.07
CA ASN A 412 37.68 -19.98 -31.64
C ASN A 412 38.08 -20.98 -30.55
N LEU A 413 38.94 -21.97 -30.88
CA LEU A 413 39.34 -23.03 -29.95
C LEU A 413 39.92 -22.52 -28.62
N ASN A 414 40.54 -21.33 -28.62
CA ASN A 414 41.22 -20.76 -27.47
C ASN A 414 40.47 -19.58 -26.80
N PHE A 415 39.38 -19.14 -27.40
CA PHE A 415 38.66 -17.95 -26.95
C PHE A 415 37.17 -17.99 -27.21
N SER A 416 36.39 -17.73 -26.19
CA SER A 416 34.93 -17.53 -26.26
C SER A 416 34.60 -16.09 -25.90
N PRO A 417 33.97 -15.30 -26.79
CA PRO A 417 33.66 -13.90 -26.55
C PRO A 417 32.64 -13.67 -25.44
N VAL A 418 31.79 -14.64 -25.11
CA VAL A 418 30.82 -14.56 -24.01
C VAL A 418 31.13 -15.64 -22.97
N GLN A 419 31.36 -15.20 -21.73
CA GLN A 419 31.47 -16.05 -20.54
C GLN A 419 30.22 -15.88 -19.70
N HIS A 420 29.33 -16.86 -19.68
CA HIS A 420 28.06 -16.81 -18.95
C HIS A 420 28.10 -17.72 -17.72
N TYR A 421 27.86 -17.12 -16.55
CA TYR A 421 27.80 -17.82 -15.26
C TYR A 421 26.40 -17.74 -14.66
N TYR A 422 25.65 -18.85 -14.68
CA TYR A 422 24.32 -18.93 -14.07
C TYR A 422 24.42 -19.41 -12.62
N MET A 423 24.92 -18.54 -11.75
CA MET A 423 25.13 -18.83 -10.34
C MET A 423 25.17 -17.56 -9.47
N ARG A 424 25.04 -17.73 -8.18
CA ARG A 424 25.39 -16.67 -7.22
C ARG A 424 26.87 -16.72 -6.97
N ILE A 425 27.59 -15.64 -7.31
CA ILE A 425 29.01 -15.50 -7.04
C ILE A 425 29.25 -14.92 -5.64
N PRO A 426 30.33 -15.29 -4.95
CA PRO A 426 30.77 -14.67 -3.72
C PRO A 426 31.08 -13.17 -3.90
N LYS A 427 30.99 -12.39 -2.81
CA LYS A 427 31.21 -10.95 -2.83
C LYS A 427 32.61 -10.54 -3.30
N ASP A 428 33.61 -11.27 -2.86
CA ASP A 428 35.02 -11.04 -3.23
C ASP A 428 35.27 -11.25 -4.72
N VAL A 429 34.71 -12.29 -5.34
CA VAL A 429 34.75 -12.52 -6.79
C VAL A 429 34.01 -11.40 -7.52
N TYR A 430 32.82 -10.99 -7.03
CA TYR A 430 32.07 -9.90 -7.63
C TYR A 430 32.87 -8.59 -7.63
N LEU A 431 33.46 -8.19 -6.49
CA LEU A 431 34.27 -6.98 -6.38
C LEU A 431 35.53 -7.04 -7.23
N SER A 432 36.15 -8.23 -7.38
CA SER A 432 37.27 -8.44 -8.30
C SER A 432 36.86 -8.19 -9.76
N LEU A 433 35.67 -8.66 -10.18
CA LEU A 433 35.16 -8.41 -11.52
C LEU A 433 34.88 -6.92 -11.77
N LEU A 434 34.31 -6.20 -10.79
CA LEU A 434 34.11 -4.75 -10.91
C LEU A 434 35.44 -4.01 -11.09
N ARG A 435 36.50 -4.44 -10.38
CA ARG A 435 37.81 -3.83 -10.48
C ARG A 435 38.53 -4.05 -11.81
N VAL A 436 38.38 -5.25 -12.42
CA VAL A 436 39.07 -5.58 -13.69
C VAL A 436 38.34 -5.06 -14.92
N ALA A 437 37.03 -4.82 -14.85
CA ALA A 437 36.20 -4.46 -15.98
C ALA A 437 36.66 -3.16 -16.67
N ASP A 438 36.75 -3.17 -18.00
CA ASP A 438 36.98 -1.98 -18.83
C ASP A 438 35.65 -1.24 -19.12
N LEU A 439 34.50 -1.92 -19.02
CA LEU A 439 33.16 -1.38 -19.27
C LEU A 439 32.13 -2.15 -18.44
N CYS A 440 31.18 -1.44 -17.83
CA CYS A 440 29.99 -2.04 -17.25
C CYS A 440 28.78 -1.80 -18.16
N LEU A 441 28.06 -2.87 -18.49
CA LEU A 441 26.92 -2.84 -19.40
C LEU A 441 25.61 -3.26 -18.67
N ILE A 442 24.70 -2.32 -18.49
CA ILE A 442 23.42 -2.51 -17.81
C ILE A 442 22.27 -2.18 -18.78
N THR A 443 21.50 -3.20 -19.15
CA THR A 443 20.46 -3.13 -20.18
C THR A 443 19.08 -3.49 -19.64
N SER A 444 18.80 -3.13 -18.37
CA SER A 444 17.50 -3.40 -17.74
C SER A 444 16.37 -2.75 -18.54
N VAL A 445 15.29 -3.50 -18.81
CA VAL A 445 14.11 -2.98 -19.53
C VAL A 445 13.12 -2.29 -18.60
N ARG A 446 13.18 -2.57 -17.30
CA ARG A 446 12.51 -1.85 -16.20
C ARG A 446 13.25 -2.13 -14.89
N ASP A 447 13.62 -1.09 -14.18
CA ASP A 447 14.31 -1.24 -12.90
C ASP A 447 13.98 -0.04 -12.00
N GLY A 448 13.78 -0.28 -10.71
CA GLY A 448 13.58 0.78 -9.72
C GLY A 448 14.88 1.54 -9.48
N MET A 449 15.91 0.82 -9.05
CA MET A 449 17.28 1.30 -8.88
C MET A 449 18.24 0.15 -9.12
N ASN A 450 19.27 0.37 -9.94
CA ASN A 450 20.32 -0.61 -10.17
C ASN A 450 21.55 -0.25 -9.35
N THR A 451 21.73 -0.92 -8.21
CA THR A 451 22.85 -0.66 -7.30
C THR A 451 24.19 -1.10 -7.89
N THR A 452 24.21 -2.06 -8.83
CA THR A 452 25.44 -2.46 -9.52
C THR A 452 26.10 -1.29 -10.26
N ALA A 453 25.29 -0.37 -10.82
CA ALA A 453 25.80 0.87 -11.43
C ALA A 453 26.54 1.74 -10.41
N LEU A 454 25.93 1.96 -9.25
CA LEU A 454 26.48 2.77 -8.16
C LEU A 454 27.74 2.12 -7.55
N GLU A 455 27.71 0.79 -7.34
CA GLU A 455 28.86 0.02 -6.85
C GLU A 455 30.03 0.06 -7.84
N TYR A 456 29.76 -0.05 -9.14
CA TYR A 456 30.77 0.04 -10.19
C TYR A 456 31.45 1.39 -10.20
N VAL A 457 30.70 2.49 -10.22
CA VAL A 457 31.24 3.84 -10.17
C VAL A 457 32.05 4.06 -8.89
N THR A 458 31.57 3.58 -7.74
CA THR A 458 32.29 3.66 -6.45
C THR A 458 33.65 2.96 -6.51
N VAL A 459 33.69 1.73 -7.01
CA VAL A 459 34.94 0.97 -7.13
C VAL A 459 35.92 1.65 -8.09
N LYS A 460 35.44 2.16 -9.23
CA LYS A 460 36.30 2.80 -10.25
C LYS A 460 36.85 4.14 -9.80
N SER A 461 36.10 4.93 -9.04
CA SER A 461 36.56 6.23 -8.53
C SER A 461 37.85 6.14 -7.67
N HIS A 462 38.05 5.04 -6.96
CA HIS A 462 39.24 4.83 -6.13
C HIS A 462 40.46 4.33 -6.94
N MET A 463 40.24 3.77 -8.11
CA MET A 463 41.30 3.23 -8.96
C MET A 463 42.19 4.30 -9.62
N SER A 464 41.70 5.54 -9.71
CA SER A 464 42.48 6.68 -10.20
C SER A 464 43.80 6.86 -9.44
N ASN A 465 43.84 6.52 -8.14
CA ASN A 465 45.01 6.56 -7.31
C ASN A 465 46.09 5.52 -7.67
N PHE A 466 45.74 4.50 -8.49
CA PHE A 466 46.60 3.40 -8.89
C PHE A 466 47.01 3.42 -10.37
N LEU A 467 46.98 4.56 -11.04
CA LEU A 467 47.21 4.74 -12.48
C LEU A 467 46.25 3.94 -13.40
N CYS A 468 45.14 3.52 -12.83
CA CYS A 468 44.02 2.96 -13.58
C CYS A 468 42.99 4.05 -13.82
N TYR A 469 42.71 4.33 -15.08
CA TYR A 469 41.75 5.37 -15.47
C TYR A 469 40.33 4.87 -15.29
N GLY A 470 39.44 5.79 -14.95
CA GLY A 470 38.02 5.51 -14.88
C GLY A 470 37.48 4.86 -16.12
N ASN A 471 36.62 3.87 -15.94
CA ASN A 471 36.08 3.13 -17.07
C ASN A 471 34.62 3.48 -17.24
N PRO A 472 34.12 3.58 -18.49
CA PRO A 472 32.75 4.01 -18.78
C PRO A 472 31.69 3.04 -18.26
N LEU A 473 30.48 3.59 -18.04
CA LEU A 473 29.26 2.87 -17.70
C LEU A 473 28.23 3.10 -18.79
N ILE A 474 27.75 2.02 -19.40
CA ILE A 474 26.57 2.06 -20.28
C ILE A 474 25.35 1.63 -19.45
N LEU A 475 24.33 2.48 -19.42
CA LEU A 475 23.18 2.35 -18.54
C LEU A 475 21.88 2.51 -19.31
N SER A 476 20.92 1.63 -19.06
CA SER A 476 19.58 1.72 -19.66
C SER A 476 18.83 2.95 -19.17
N GLU A 477 18.19 3.69 -20.07
CA GLU A 477 17.26 4.79 -19.76
C GLU A 477 16.06 4.37 -18.89
N PHE A 478 15.71 3.09 -18.89
CA PHE A 478 14.61 2.52 -18.09
C PHE A 478 15.03 2.08 -16.69
N SER A 479 16.27 2.32 -16.29
CA SER A 479 16.76 2.12 -14.92
C SER A 479 16.65 3.44 -14.13
N GLY A 480 16.14 3.39 -12.90
CA GLY A 480 16.13 4.57 -12.02
C GLY A 480 17.51 5.17 -11.76
N SER A 481 18.56 4.37 -11.90
CA SER A 481 19.96 4.84 -11.78
C SER A 481 20.35 5.82 -12.88
N SER A 482 19.71 5.82 -14.06
CA SER A 482 19.97 6.81 -15.13
C SER A 482 19.57 8.23 -14.77
N ASN A 483 18.58 8.37 -13.86
CA ASN A 483 18.18 9.68 -13.36
C ASN A 483 19.16 10.25 -12.31
N VAL A 484 19.99 9.36 -11.73
CA VAL A 484 21.00 9.71 -10.73
C VAL A 484 22.35 9.94 -11.42
N LEU A 485 22.80 8.97 -12.19
CA LEU A 485 24.06 8.99 -12.94
C LEU A 485 23.84 9.59 -14.33
N LYS A 486 23.68 10.92 -14.40
CA LYS A 486 23.30 11.65 -15.63
C LYS A 486 24.40 11.68 -16.68
N ASP A 487 25.66 11.60 -16.23
CA ASP A 487 26.81 11.58 -17.10
C ASP A 487 27.17 10.15 -17.60
N ALA A 488 26.38 9.10 -17.24
CA ALA A 488 26.54 7.77 -17.84
C ALA A 488 26.12 7.75 -19.31
N ILE A 489 26.68 6.80 -20.09
CA ILE A 489 26.26 6.60 -21.48
C ILE A 489 24.89 5.91 -21.47
N VAL A 490 23.84 6.71 -21.64
CA VAL A 490 22.45 6.24 -21.57
C VAL A 490 22.00 5.66 -22.91
N VAL A 491 21.38 4.47 -22.87
CA VAL A 491 20.96 3.71 -24.04
C VAL A 491 19.54 3.15 -23.89
N ASN A 492 18.87 2.99 -25.04
CA ASN A 492 17.66 2.18 -25.11
C ASN A 492 18.03 0.70 -25.32
N PRO A 493 17.75 -0.21 -24.37
CA PRO A 493 18.12 -1.62 -24.50
C PRO A 493 17.41 -2.38 -25.62
N TRP A 494 16.34 -1.83 -26.16
CA TRP A 494 15.61 -2.40 -27.30
C TRP A 494 16.24 -2.07 -28.65
N ASP A 495 17.11 -1.06 -28.70
CA ASP A 495 17.89 -0.70 -29.89
C ASP A 495 19.30 -1.33 -29.82
N SER A 496 19.41 -2.57 -30.30
CA SER A 496 20.68 -3.31 -30.27
C SER A 496 21.79 -2.61 -31.04
N VAL A 497 21.46 -1.87 -32.11
CA VAL A 497 22.42 -1.12 -32.91
C VAL A 497 22.97 0.10 -32.18
N ALA A 498 22.12 0.86 -31.52
CA ALA A 498 22.54 1.99 -30.71
C ALA A 498 23.42 1.54 -29.52
N VAL A 499 23.04 0.43 -28.85
CA VAL A 499 23.86 -0.15 -27.78
C VAL A 499 25.22 -0.61 -28.32
N ALA A 500 25.27 -1.29 -29.47
CA ALA A 500 26.51 -1.72 -30.12
C ALA A 500 27.44 -0.53 -30.46
N LYS A 501 26.92 0.57 -31.01
CA LYS A 501 27.63 1.81 -31.24
C LYS A 501 28.20 2.40 -29.94
N SER A 502 27.39 2.41 -28.88
CA SER A 502 27.79 2.91 -27.57
C SER A 502 28.91 2.06 -26.94
N ILE A 503 28.88 0.73 -27.11
CA ILE A 503 29.98 -0.15 -26.69
C ILE A 503 31.27 0.22 -27.43
N ASN A 504 31.24 0.37 -28.75
CA ASN A 504 32.41 0.75 -29.54
C ASN A 504 32.96 2.12 -29.15
N MET A 505 32.08 3.10 -28.96
CA MET A 505 32.47 4.46 -28.49
C MET A 505 33.15 4.38 -27.11
N ALA A 506 32.49 3.69 -26.15
CA ALA A 506 32.99 3.56 -24.79
C ALA A 506 34.37 2.90 -24.69
N LEU A 507 34.64 1.88 -25.51
CA LEU A 507 35.91 1.18 -25.53
C LEU A 507 37.03 2.02 -26.16
N LYS A 508 36.71 2.94 -27.11
CA LYS A 508 37.63 3.82 -27.81
C LYS A 508 37.95 5.14 -27.07
N LEU A 509 37.23 5.46 -25.97
CA LEU A 509 37.51 6.66 -25.18
C LEU A 509 38.97 6.72 -24.77
N ASP A 510 39.58 7.89 -24.84
CA ASP A 510 40.93 8.12 -24.37
C ASP A 510 41.03 8.20 -22.85
N LYS A 511 42.26 8.39 -22.33
CA LYS A 511 42.50 8.39 -20.88
C LYS A 511 41.92 9.62 -20.21
N GLU A 512 41.95 10.76 -20.87
CA GLU A 512 41.48 12.05 -20.33
C GLU A 512 39.93 12.06 -20.29
N GLU A 513 39.28 11.61 -21.36
CA GLU A 513 37.84 11.46 -21.44
C GLU A 513 37.28 10.50 -20.34
N LYS A 514 37.96 9.37 -20.13
CA LYS A 514 37.63 8.41 -19.06
C LYS A 514 37.75 9.03 -17.68
N SER A 515 38.82 9.78 -17.40
CA SER A 515 39.04 10.42 -16.10
C SER A 515 38.00 11.51 -15.83
N ASN A 516 37.65 12.30 -16.87
CA ASN A 516 36.61 13.33 -16.76
C ASN A 516 35.22 12.72 -16.49
N LEU A 517 34.89 11.66 -17.18
CA LEU A 517 33.64 10.94 -17.01
C LEU A 517 33.51 10.35 -15.59
N GLU A 518 34.57 9.69 -15.11
CA GLU A 518 34.63 9.15 -13.75
C GLU A 518 34.43 10.23 -12.68
N SER A 519 35.11 11.34 -12.80
CA SER A 519 35.05 12.44 -11.82
C SER A 519 33.65 13.04 -11.72
N LYS A 520 32.89 13.07 -12.83
CA LYS A 520 31.51 13.50 -12.87
C LYS A 520 30.59 12.46 -12.23
N LEU A 521 30.67 11.21 -12.67
CA LEU A 521 29.84 10.12 -12.16
C LEU A 521 30.01 9.90 -10.65
N TRP A 522 31.25 10.01 -10.14
CA TRP A 522 31.50 9.87 -8.71
C TRP A 522 30.76 10.90 -7.85
N LYS A 523 30.68 12.15 -8.31
CA LYS A 523 29.95 13.22 -7.59
C LYS A 523 28.46 12.98 -7.53
N GLU A 524 27.96 12.16 -8.43
CA GLU A 524 26.54 11.86 -8.55
C GLU A 524 26.09 10.65 -7.70
N VAL A 525 27.04 9.85 -7.16
CA VAL A 525 26.72 8.66 -6.38
C VAL A 525 26.12 9.04 -5.02
N PRO A 526 24.85 8.72 -4.76
CA PRO A 526 24.24 8.97 -3.46
C PRO A 526 24.78 8.01 -2.40
N THR A 527 25.02 8.51 -1.19
CA THR A 527 25.43 7.67 -0.06
C THR A 527 24.21 7.14 0.71
N ILE A 528 24.35 5.98 1.34
CA ILE A 528 23.28 5.41 2.14
C ILE A 528 22.98 6.24 3.38
N GLN A 529 23.98 6.90 3.94
CA GLN A 529 23.86 7.80 5.09
C GLN A 529 23.00 9.01 4.74
N ASP A 530 23.31 9.69 3.61
CA ASP A 530 22.54 10.85 3.15
C ASP A 530 21.10 10.48 2.84
N TRP A 531 20.87 9.34 2.18
CA TRP A 531 19.53 8.85 1.90
C TRP A 531 18.74 8.62 3.18
N THR A 532 19.32 7.92 4.15
CA THR A 532 18.67 7.61 5.43
C THR A 532 18.32 8.89 6.19
N ASN A 533 19.30 9.80 6.34
CA ASN A 533 19.11 11.04 7.10
C ASN A 533 18.13 11.99 6.42
N LYS A 534 18.18 12.16 5.09
CA LYS A 534 17.24 12.99 4.34
C LYS A 534 15.82 12.46 4.40
N PHE A 535 15.63 11.13 4.36
CA PHE A 535 14.32 10.55 4.52
C PHE A 535 13.73 10.83 5.91
N LEU A 536 14.50 10.57 6.96
CA LEU A 536 14.02 10.73 8.34
C LEU A 536 13.81 12.19 8.74
N SER A 537 14.67 13.11 8.32
CA SER A 537 14.52 14.55 8.62
C SER A 537 13.25 15.10 7.95
N SER A 538 13.03 14.82 6.67
CA SER A 538 11.85 15.29 5.96
C SER A 538 10.55 14.66 6.50
N LEU A 539 10.60 13.40 6.98
CA LEU A 539 9.45 12.77 7.63
C LEU A 539 9.11 13.45 8.97
N LYS A 540 10.11 13.85 9.74
CA LYS A 540 9.92 14.61 11.00
C LYS A 540 9.34 16.00 10.75
N GLU A 541 9.87 16.71 9.75
CA GLU A 541 9.37 18.03 9.35
C GLU A 541 7.89 17.98 8.96
N GLN A 542 7.50 16.96 8.17
CA GLN A 542 6.11 16.76 7.80
C GLN A 542 5.22 16.49 9.02
N ALA A 543 5.65 15.63 9.94
CA ALA A 543 4.89 15.30 11.14
C ALA A 543 4.72 16.53 12.07
N SER A 544 5.76 17.37 12.20
CA SER A 544 5.68 18.59 12.99
C SER A 544 4.75 19.65 12.38
N SER A 545 4.67 19.72 11.05
CA SER A 545 3.74 20.62 10.36
C SER A 545 2.28 20.17 10.45
N ASP A 546 2.05 18.88 10.63
CA ASP A 546 0.71 18.32 10.81
C ASP A 546 0.15 18.60 12.21
N ASP A 547 1.01 18.71 13.24
CA ASP A 547 0.60 19.07 14.62
C ASP A 547 0.07 20.51 14.75
N ASP A 548 0.55 21.44 13.92
CA ASP A 548 0.07 22.83 13.85
C ASP A 548 -1.26 23.01 13.07
N MET A 549 -1.66 21.98 12.31
CA MET A 549 -2.93 21.97 11.59
C MET A 549 -3.87 20.95 12.25
N GLU A 550 -5.03 21.38 12.74
CA GLU A 550 -6.14 20.53 13.25
C GLU A 550 -6.73 19.55 12.20
N ARG A 551 -5.95 19.14 11.19
CA ARG A 551 -6.39 18.29 10.08
C ARG A 551 -6.09 16.83 10.39
N LYS A 552 -7.09 16.14 10.91
CA LYS A 552 -7.04 14.71 11.23
C LYS A 552 -7.42 13.87 10.01
N MET A 553 -6.54 12.95 9.61
CA MET A 553 -6.86 11.97 8.59
C MET A 553 -7.92 10.99 9.11
N THR A 554 -9.04 10.87 8.40
CA THR A 554 -10.07 9.87 8.70
C THR A 554 -9.57 8.47 8.30
N PRO A 555 -9.37 7.53 9.24
CA PRO A 555 -8.85 6.19 8.93
C PRO A 555 -9.87 5.35 8.19
N ALA A 556 -9.43 4.25 7.55
CA ALA A 556 -10.34 3.26 7.01
C ALA A 556 -11.12 2.55 8.14
N LEU A 557 -12.33 2.09 7.83
CA LEU A 557 -13.18 1.40 8.81
C LEU A 557 -12.57 0.09 9.28
N ASN A 558 -12.33 -0.03 10.57
CA ASN A 558 -11.83 -1.26 11.19
C ASN A 558 -12.95 -2.32 11.28
N ARG A 559 -13.10 -3.10 10.22
CA ARG A 559 -14.19 -4.10 10.08
C ARG A 559 -14.15 -5.22 11.12
N PRO A 560 -12.98 -5.76 11.53
CA PRO A 560 -12.89 -6.72 12.64
C PRO A 560 -13.49 -6.18 13.94
N VAL A 561 -13.12 -4.99 14.35
CA VAL A 561 -13.65 -4.34 15.56
C VAL A 561 -15.14 -4.03 15.41
N LEU A 562 -15.55 -3.55 14.24
CA LEU A 562 -16.98 -3.33 13.93
C LEU A 562 -17.79 -4.62 14.11
N LEU A 563 -17.31 -5.75 13.58
CA LEU A 563 -17.99 -7.05 13.68
C LEU A 563 -18.06 -7.55 15.13
N GLU A 564 -16.98 -7.38 15.89
CA GLU A 564 -16.95 -7.76 17.30
C GLU A 564 -17.99 -6.96 18.09
N ASN A 565 -18.00 -5.64 17.93
CA ASN A 565 -18.95 -4.76 18.61
C ASN A 565 -20.40 -5.03 18.16
N TYR A 566 -20.62 -5.30 16.87
CA TYR A 566 -21.92 -5.72 16.36
C TYR A 566 -22.43 -7.01 17.03
N LYS A 567 -21.57 -8.01 17.22
CA LYS A 567 -21.97 -9.28 17.87
C LYS A 567 -22.29 -9.13 19.35
N GLN A 568 -21.63 -8.19 20.04
CA GLN A 568 -21.83 -7.97 21.46
C GLN A 568 -23.04 -7.05 21.77
N ALA A 569 -23.36 -6.15 20.84
CA ALA A 569 -24.43 -5.18 21.03
C ALA A 569 -25.83 -5.83 21.01
N LYS A 570 -26.70 -5.33 21.88
CA LYS A 570 -28.09 -5.81 22.06
C LYS A 570 -29.11 -4.97 21.29
N ARG A 571 -28.83 -3.69 21.07
CA ARG A 571 -29.68 -2.74 20.35
C ARG A 571 -28.84 -2.04 19.28
N ARG A 572 -29.13 -2.34 18.02
CA ARG A 572 -28.33 -1.91 16.89
C ARG A 572 -29.13 -1.06 15.94
N LEU A 573 -28.66 0.15 15.69
CA LEU A 573 -29.27 1.10 14.76
C LEU A 573 -28.39 1.27 13.52
N PHE A 574 -28.99 1.11 12.35
CA PHE A 574 -28.34 1.30 11.07
C PHE A 574 -28.98 2.48 10.33
N LEU A 575 -28.17 3.43 9.91
CA LEU A 575 -28.57 4.66 9.25
C LEU A 575 -27.84 4.73 7.92
N PHE A 576 -28.51 4.51 6.82
CA PHE A 576 -27.89 4.41 5.50
C PHE A 576 -28.44 5.47 4.55
N ASP A 577 -27.54 6.24 3.95
CA ASP A 577 -27.88 6.90 2.70
C ASP A 577 -27.97 5.88 1.56
N TYR A 578 -28.65 6.25 0.47
CA TYR A 578 -28.96 5.34 -0.64
C TYR A 578 -28.02 5.55 -1.84
N ASP A 579 -28.00 6.76 -2.43
CA ASP A 579 -27.29 7.06 -3.67
C ASP A 579 -25.81 7.35 -3.40
N GLY A 580 -24.89 6.58 -3.99
CA GLY A 580 -23.46 6.71 -3.72
C GLY A 580 -22.98 5.92 -2.51
N THR A 581 -23.90 5.47 -1.66
CA THR A 581 -23.63 4.70 -0.44
C THR A 581 -24.01 3.23 -0.59
N LEU A 582 -25.29 2.91 -0.74
CA LEU A 582 -25.77 1.53 -0.96
C LEU A 582 -25.75 1.14 -2.43
N THR A 583 -25.85 2.10 -3.32
CA THR A 583 -25.80 1.93 -4.77
C THR A 583 -24.80 2.89 -5.40
N PRO A 584 -24.10 2.49 -6.48
CA PRO A 584 -23.21 3.41 -7.18
C PRO A 584 -23.97 4.62 -7.76
N ILE A 585 -23.32 5.78 -7.81
CA ILE A 585 -23.85 6.95 -8.52
C ILE A 585 -23.90 6.64 -10.02
N VAL A 586 -25.08 6.77 -10.61
CA VAL A 586 -25.34 6.57 -12.04
C VAL A 586 -25.75 7.88 -12.72
N LYS A 587 -25.55 7.96 -14.06
CA LYS A 587 -25.90 9.17 -14.82
C LYS A 587 -27.40 9.48 -14.83
N ASP A 588 -28.23 8.42 -14.93
CA ASP A 588 -29.68 8.53 -14.87
C ASP A 588 -30.16 8.14 -13.46
N PRO A 589 -30.72 9.08 -12.69
CA PRO A 589 -31.25 8.78 -11.36
C PRO A 589 -32.24 7.63 -11.30
N ALA A 590 -33.05 7.42 -12.35
CA ALA A 590 -34.01 6.32 -12.42
C ALA A 590 -33.36 4.92 -12.54
N ALA A 591 -32.08 4.87 -12.98
CA ALA A 591 -31.29 3.63 -13.12
C ALA A 591 -30.60 3.20 -11.83
N ALA A 592 -30.65 3.98 -10.76
CA ALA A 592 -30.06 3.62 -9.44
C ALA A 592 -30.93 2.59 -8.71
N ILE A 593 -31.02 1.38 -9.28
CA ILE A 593 -31.85 0.28 -8.76
C ILE A 593 -31.05 -0.58 -7.80
N PRO A 594 -31.62 -1.02 -6.64
CA PRO A 594 -30.92 -1.90 -5.72
C PRO A 594 -30.55 -3.24 -6.37
N SER A 595 -29.32 -3.67 -6.19
CA SER A 595 -28.85 -4.97 -6.67
C SER A 595 -29.53 -6.14 -5.91
N ALA A 596 -29.63 -7.31 -6.55
CA ALA A 596 -30.14 -8.52 -5.89
C ALA A 596 -29.34 -8.85 -4.60
N ARG A 597 -28.04 -8.57 -4.60
CA ARG A 597 -27.14 -8.76 -3.47
C ARG A 597 -27.49 -7.82 -2.32
N LEU A 598 -27.75 -6.54 -2.59
CA LEU A 598 -28.17 -5.58 -1.57
C LEU A 598 -29.49 -6.03 -0.90
N TYR A 599 -30.46 -6.49 -1.68
CA TYR A 599 -31.71 -7.03 -1.11
C TYR A 599 -31.46 -8.21 -0.17
N THR A 600 -30.63 -9.18 -0.57
CA THR A 600 -30.28 -10.34 0.25
C THR A 600 -29.63 -9.93 1.57
N ILE A 601 -28.72 -8.97 1.53
CA ILE A 601 -28.04 -8.47 2.74
C ILE A 601 -29.02 -7.73 3.65
N LEU A 602 -29.82 -6.80 3.12
CA LEU A 602 -30.80 -6.05 3.90
C LEU A 602 -31.86 -6.99 4.50
N GLN A 603 -32.34 -7.98 3.75
CA GLN A 603 -33.28 -8.99 4.25
C GLN A 603 -32.72 -9.78 5.43
N LYS A 604 -31.44 -10.20 5.35
CA LYS A 604 -30.77 -10.88 6.45
C LYS A 604 -30.56 -9.98 7.67
N LEU A 605 -30.20 -8.70 7.45
CA LEU A 605 -30.07 -7.74 8.54
C LEU A 605 -31.41 -7.47 9.24
N CYS A 606 -32.51 -7.31 8.48
CA CYS A 606 -33.88 -7.11 9.00
C CYS A 606 -34.42 -8.34 9.72
N ALA A 607 -33.91 -9.54 9.45
CA ALA A 607 -34.34 -10.76 10.11
C ALA A 607 -33.89 -10.86 11.56
N ASP A 608 -32.87 -10.12 11.97
CA ASP A 608 -32.41 -10.05 13.36
C ASP A 608 -33.21 -8.97 14.11
N PRO A 609 -34.04 -9.34 15.12
CA PRO A 609 -34.91 -8.39 15.85
C PRO A 609 -34.12 -7.35 16.68
N HIS A 610 -32.82 -7.54 16.89
CA HIS A 610 -31.96 -6.57 17.55
C HIS A 610 -31.54 -5.40 16.64
N ASN A 611 -31.80 -5.53 15.32
CA ASN A 611 -31.41 -4.55 14.33
C ASN A 611 -32.60 -3.65 13.96
N GLN A 612 -32.41 -2.34 14.05
CA GLN A 612 -33.30 -1.35 13.48
C GLN A 612 -32.59 -0.68 12.30
N ILE A 613 -33.19 -0.71 11.11
CA ILE A 613 -32.55 -0.27 9.87
C ILE A 613 -33.34 0.84 9.22
N TRP A 614 -32.70 1.97 8.95
CA TRP A 614 -33.28 3.15 8.31
C TRP A 614 -32.50 3.50 7.04
N ILE A 615 -33.27 3.76 5.97
CA ILE A 615 -32.76 4.36 4.74
C ILE A 615 -33.14 5.83 4.73
N ILE A 616 -32.16 6.74 4.77
CA ILE A 616 -32.34 8.19 4.82
C ILE A 616 -31.83 8.78 3.50
N SER A 617 -32.74 9.16 2.58
CA SER A 617 -32.37 9.50 1.21
C SER A 617 -32.98 10.83 0.74
N GLY A 618 -32.31 11.46 -0.24
CA GLY A 618 -32.89 12.56 -1.00
C GLY A 618 -33.97 12.16 -2.01
N ARG A 619 -34.19 10.85 -2.20
CA ARG A 619 -35.22 10.30 -3.09
C ARG A 619 -36.64 10.56 -2.57
N ASP A 620 -37.62 10.62 -3.48
CA ASP A 620 -39.02 10.77 -3.17
C ASP A 620 -39.64 9.50 -2.55
N GLN A 621 -40.79 9.66 -1.93
CA GLN A 621 -41.55 8.59 -1.30
C GLN A 621 -41.93 7.47 -2.28
N LYS A 622 -42.26 7.82 -3.55
CA LYS A 622 -42.66 6.85 -4.57
C LYS A 622 -41.53 5.91 -4.95
N PHE A 623 -40.34 6.47 -5.13
CA PHE A 623 -39.13 5.69 -5.43
C PHE A 623 -38.80 4.72 -4.29
N LEU A 624 -38.74 5.22 -3.04
CA LEU A 624 -38.40 4.40 -1.89
C LEU A 624 -39.44 3.29 -1.64
N ASN A 625 -40.73 3.60 -1.75
CA ASN A 625 -41.78 2.56 -1.65
C ASN A 625 -41.68 1.50 -2.74
N LYS A 626 -41.47 1.91 -3.99
CA LYS A 626 -41.38 0.99 -5.14
C LYS A 626 -40.23 0.01 -5.01
N TRP A 627 -39.06 0.48 -4.64
CA TRP A 627 -37.85 -0.32 -4.68
C TRP A 627 -37.45 -0.95 -3.34
N LEU A 628 -37.84 -0.34 -2.20
CA LEU A 628 -37.47 -0.82 -0.88
C LEU A 628 -38.70 -1.18 -0.02
N GLY A 629 -39.58 -0.24 0.26
CA GLY A 629 -40.69 -0.43 1.19
C GLY A 629 -41.66 -1.55 0.82
N GLY A 630 -41.96 -1.74 -0.47
CA GLY A 630 -42.82 -2.83 -0.96
C GLY A 630 -42.17 -4.22 -0.88
N LYS A 631 -40.84 -4.32 -0.86
CA LYS A 631 -40.08 -5.58 -0.81
C LYS A 631 -39.54 -5.91 0.58
N LEU A 632 -39.27 -4.91 1.39
CA LEU A 632 -38.70 -5.03 2.72
C LEU A 632 -39.50 -4.14 3.71
N PRO A 633 -40.68 -4.59 4.14
CA PRO A 633 -41.55 -3.80 5.01
C PRO A 633 -40.98 -3.54 6.41
N GLN A 634 -39.89 -4.24 6.80
CA GLN A 634 -39.21 -4.06 8.06
C GLN A 634 -38.18 -2.89 8.04
N LEU A 635 -38.03 -2.18 6.91
CA LEU A 635 -37.19 -1.01 6.82
C LEU A 635 -37.93 0.26 7.26
N GLY A 636 -37.31 1.04 8.11
CA GLY A 636 -37.68 2.44 8.28
C GLY A 636 -37.17 3.25 7.07
N LEU A 637 -37.98 4.17 6.57
CA LEU A 637 -37.68 4.98 5.40
C LEU A 637 -37.84 6.47 5.72
N SER A 638 -36.87 7.26 5.27
CA SER A 638 -36.91 8.72 5.29
C SER A 638 -36.64 9.27 3.90
N ALA A 639 -37.62 10.04 3.38
CA ALA A 639 -37.60 10.61 2.04
C ALA A 639 -37.32 12.12 2.06
N GLU A 640 -36.84 12.67 0.92
CA GLU A 640 -36.57 14.08 0.67
C GLU A 640 -35.74 14.72 1.81
N HIS A 641 -34.58 14.11 2.13
CA HIS A 641 -33.63 14.56 3.14
C HIS A 641 -34.21 14.73 4.57
N GLY A 642 -35.26 14.00 4.90
CA GLY A 642 -35.89 14.04 6.24
C GLY A 642 -37.22 14.71 6.30
N CYS A 643 -37.82 15.14 5.17
CA CYS A 643 -39.18 15.73 5.18
C CYS A 643 -40.25 14.73 5.51
N PHE A 644 -40.05 13.48 5.10
CA PHE A 644 -41.05 12.42 5.28
C PHE A 644 -40.41 11.23 5.97
N MET A 645 -41.11 10.64 6.91
CA MET A 645 -40.69 9.42 7.60
C MET A 645 -41.81 8.35 7.52
N LYS A 646 -41.37 7.11 7.37
CA LYS A 646 -42.23 5.93 7.44
C LYS A 646 -41.57 4.92 8.38
N ASP A 647 -42.21 4.71 9.54
CA ASP A 647 -41.72 3.73 10.51
C ASP A 647 -42.10 2.31 10.11
N VAL A 648 -41.37 1.32 10.61
CA VAL A 648 -41.63 -0.12 10.40
C VAL A 648 -43.05 -0.52 10.81
N SER A 649 -43.57 0.08 11.87
CA SER A 649 -44.94 -0.18 12.39
C SER A 649 -46.04 0.56 11.65
N CYS A 650 -45.73 1.50 10.73
CA CYS A 650 -46.67 2.37 10.07
C CYS A 650 -46.77 2.10 8.57
N GLN A 651 -47.99 2.05 8.03
CA GLN A 651 -48.17 1.96 6.57
C GLN A 651 -48.05 3.32 5.88
N ASP A 652 -48.36 4.39 6.60
CA ASP A 652 -48.43 5.74 6.06
C ASP A 652 -47.19 6.57 6.36
N TRP A 653 -46.90 7.50 5.45
CA TRP A 653 -45.82 8.47 5.59
C TRP A 653 -46.23 9.62 6.49
N VAL A 654 -45.45 9.93 7.49
CA VAL A 654 -45.58 11.13 8.33
C VAL A 654 -44.84 12.30 7.66
N ASN A 655 -45.53 13.39 7.42
CA ASN A 655 -44.96 14.63 6.90
C ASN A 655 -44.44 15.47 8.09
N LEU A 656 -43.13 15.61 8.23
CA LEU A 656 -42.48 16.41 9.29
C LEU A 656 -42.51 17.92 9.01
N THR A 657 -42.86 18.31 7.78
CA THR A 657 -42.82 19.70 7.29
C THR A 657 -44.23 20.28 7.05
N GLU A 658 -45.31 19.65 7.59
CA GLU A 658 -46.69 20.06 7.34
C GLU A 658 -46.99 21.49 7.80
N LYS A 659 -46.31 21.99 8.82
CA LYS A 659 -46.51 23.32 9.40
C LYS A 659 -45.52 24.38 8.93
N VAL A 660 -44.72 24.07 7.91
CA VAL A 660 -43.65 24.98 7.44
C VAL A 660 -44.17 25.88 6.35
N ASP A 661 -43.83 27.16 6.44
CA ASP A 661 -44.15 28.14 5.38
C ASP A 661 -43.26 27.89 4.16
N MET A 662 -43.93 27.63 3.01
CA MET A 662 -43.25 27.34 1.74
C MET A 662 -43.32 28.52 0.76
N SER A 663 -43.74 29.72 1.21
CA SER A 663 -43.85 30.93 0.38
C SER A 663 -42.50 31.35 -0.26
N TRP A 664 -41.38 30.98 0.38
CA TRP A 664 -40.02 31.23 -0.12
C TRP A 664 -39.75 30.58 -1.47
N GLN A 665 -40.37 29.43 -1.77
CA GLN A 665 -40.13 28.69 -3.02
C GLN A 665 -40.46 29.52 -4.27
N VAL A 666 -41.42 30.40 -4.22
CA VAL A 666 -41.79 31.25 -5.37
C VAL A 666 -40.61 32.17 -5.72
N ARG A 667 -40.10 32.89 -4.72
CA ARG A 667 -38.98 33.86 -4.92
C ARG A 667 -37.70 33.17 -5.37
N VAL A 668 -37.35 32.07 -4.73
CA VAL A 668 -36.13 31.30 -5.07
C VAL A 668 -36.26 30.71 -6.48
N ASN A 669 -37.44 30.21 -6.88
CA ASN A 669 -37.67 29.66 -8.21
C ASN A 669 -37.50 30.75 -9.29
N GLU A 670 -37.99 31.95 -9.10
CA GLU A 670 -37.81 33.06 -10.03
C GLU A 670 -36.34 33.36 -10.30
N VAL A 671 -35.54 33.38 -9.23
CA VAL A 671 -34.07 33.54 -9.35
C VAL A 671 -33.42 32.38 -10.11
N MET A 672 -33.80 31.13 -9.79
CA MET A 672 -33.25 29.96 -10.48
C MET A 672 -33.66 29.91 -11.96
N GLU A 673 -34.87 30.35 -12.32
CA GLU A 673 -35.34 30.43 -13.71
C GLU A 673 -34.53 31.44 -14.53
N GLU A 674 -34.17 32.60 -13.96
CA GLU A 674 -33.29 33.57 -14.58
C GLU A 674 -31.95 32.92 -14.98
N PHE A 675 -31.31 32.18 -14.06
CA PHE A 675 -30.04 31.50 -14.34
C PHE A 675 -30.21 30.29 -15.27
N THR A 676 -31.35 29.60 -15.23
CA THR A 676 -31.63 28.49 -16.15
C THR A 676 -31.70 28.97 -17.59
N THR A 677 -32.30 30.14 -17.82
CA THR A 677 -32.37 30.78 -19.15
C THR A 677 -30.97 31.15 -19.70
N ARG A 678 -30.05 31.58 -18.81
CA ARG A 678 -28.68 31.96 -19.16
C ARG A 678 -27.72 30.77 -19.31
N THR A 679 -28.11 29.57 -18.82
CA THR A 679 -27.24 28.41 -18.76
C THR A 679 -27.84 27.24 -19.52
N PRO A 680 -27.60 27.13 -20.85
CA PRO A 680 -28.18 26.05 -21.66
C PRO A 680 -27.79 24.65 -21.14
N GLY A 681 -28.77 23.78 -20.94
CA GLY A 681 -28.59 22.42 -20.39
C GLY A 681 -28.79 22.31 -18.86
N SER A 682 -28.96 23.45 -18.16
CA SER A 682 -29.39 23.44 -16.76
C SER A 682 -30.90 23.27 -16.65
N PHE A 683 -31.38 22.81 -15.49
CA PHE A 683 -32.80 22.67 -15.20
C PHE A 683 -33.08 22.73 -13.70
N ILE A 684 -34.30 23.10 -13.34
CA ILE A 684 -34.76 23.17 -11.96
C ILE A 684 -35.56 21.89 -11.64
N GLU A 685 -35.19 21.21 -10.56
CA GLU A 685 -35.94 20.13 -9.95
C GLU A 685 -36.72 20.69 -8.75
N ARG A 686 -38.02 20.68 -8.82
CA ARG A 686 -38.89 21.11 -7.72
C ARG A 686 -39.33 19.91 -6.88
N LYS A 687 -38.78 19.81 -5.69
CA LYS A 687 -39.20 18.86 -4.63
C LYS A 687 -40.26 19.53 -3.76
N LYS A 688 -40.95 18.76 -2.89
CA LYS A 688 -41.99 19.32 -2.03
C LYS A 688 -41.47 20.41 -1.10
N VAL A 689 -40.24 20.28 -0.61
CA VAL A 689 -39.66 21.14 0.43
C VAL A 689 -38.32 21.76 0.00
N ALA A 690 -37.78 21.38 -1.13
CA ALA A 690 -36.50 21.89 -1.63
C ALA A 690 -36.60 22.25 -3.12
N LEU A 691 -35.76 23.19 -3.56
CA LEU A 691 -35.55 23.52 -4.96
C LEU A 691 -34.08 23.23 -5.30
N THR A 692 -33.87 22.47 -6.38
CA THR A 692 -32.52 22.09 -6.81
C THR A 692 -32.27 22.55 -8.24
N TRP A 693 -31.27 23.40 -8.46
CA TRP A 693 -30.81 23.81 -9.78
C TRP A 693 -29.66 22.90 -10.22
N HIS A 694 -29.87 22.17 -11.32
CA HIS A 694 -28.90 21.23 -11.87
C HIS A 694 -28.18 21.81 -13.08
N TYR A 695 -26.84 21.75 -13.09
CA TYR A 695 -25.99 22.20 -14.20
C TYR A 695 -25.01 21.11 -14.71
N ARG A 696 -25.26 19.83 -14.37
CA ARG A 696 -24.40 18.71 -14.81
C ARG A 696 -24.36 18.51 -16.33
N ARG A 697 -25.39 18.99 -17.07
CA ARG A 697 -25.49 18.85 -18.51
C ARG A 697 -25.04 20.10 -19.28
N THR A 698 -24.47 21.07 -18.61
CA THR A 698 -23.95 22.32 -19.18
C THR A 698 -22.48 22.20 -19.54
N VAL A 699 -21.94 23.20 -20.25
CA VAL A 699 -20.49 23.38 -20.38
C VAL A 699 -19.90 23.60 -18.98
N PRO A 700 -18.89 22.82 -18.53
CA PRO A 700 -18.43 22.85 -17.14
C PRO A 700 -18.07 24.24 -16.64
N GLU A 701 -17.27 25.01 -17.41
CA GLU A 701 -16.80 26.33 -17.03
C GLU A 701 -17.96 27.35 -16.88
N LEU A 702 -18.93 27.28 -17.77
CA LEU A 702 -20.12 28.15 -17.73
C LEU A 702 -21.04 27.75 -16.57
N GLY A 703 -21.22 26.46 -16.35
CA GLY A 703 -22.03 25.92 -15.25
C GLY A 703 -21.48 26.31 -13.88
N GLU A 704 -20.17 26.17 -13.68
CA GLU A 704 -19.48 26.53 -12.43
C GLU A 704 -19.50 28.05 -12.18
N PHE A 705 -19.32 28.86 -13.23
CA PHE A 705 -19.38 30.30 -13.13
C PHE A 705 -20.78 30.78 -12.69
N HIS A 706 -21.84 30.35 -13.39
CA HIS A 706 -23.21 30.74 -13.03
C HIS A 706 -23.68 30.11 -11.70
N ALA A 707 -23.17 28.94 -11.33
CA ALA A 707 -23.47 28.37 -10.03
C ALA A 707 -22.96 29.23 -8.88
N LYS A 708 -21.75 29.81 -9.03
CA LYS A 708 -21.20 30.73 -8.04
C LYS A 708 -22.02 32.03 -7.93
N GLU A 709 -22.39 32.64 -9.06
CA GLU A 709 -23.23 33.84 -9.06
C GLU A 709 -24.64 33.55 -8.48
N LEU A 710 -25.25 32.43 -8.88
CA LEU A 710 -26.54 32.00 -8.35
C LEU A 710 -26.48 31.83 -6.83
N LYS A 711 -25.45 31.17 -6.33
CA LYS A 711 -25.27 30.98 -4.89
C LYS A 711 -25.16 32.28 -4.14
N GLU A 712 -24.34 33.22 -4.61
CA GLU A 712 -24.18 34.56 -4.01
C GLU A 712 -25.53 35.28 -3.95
N LYS A 713 -26.33 35.21 -5.02
CA LYS A 713 -27.65 35.81 -5.08
C LYS A 713 -28.66 35.13 -4.16
N LEU A 714 -28.64 33.80 -4.05
CA LEU A 714 -29.50 33.03 -3.16
C LEU A 714 -29.17 33.23 -1.67
N LEU A 715 -27.92 33.45 -1.34
CA LEU A 715 -27.51 33.74 0.05
C LEU A 715 -28.15 35.01 0.59
N SER A 716 -28.54 35.97 -0.23
CA SER A 716 -29.28 37.17 0.20
C SER A 716 -30.70 36.90 0.70
N PHE A 717 -31.26 35.72 0.42
CA PHE A 717 -32.59 35.32 0.89
C PHE A 717 -32.56 34.41 2.13
N THR A 718 -31.37 33.93 2.55
CA THR A 718 -31.24 32.92 3.61
C THR A 718 -31.68 33.42 4.96
N ASP A 719 -31.44 34.69 5.27
CA ASP A 719 -31.75 35.27 6.58
C ASP A 719 -33.24 35.62 6.75
N ASP A 720 -33.94 35.92 5.63
CA ASP A 720 -35.36 36.25 5.64
C ASP A 720 -36.27 35.02 5.90
N PHE A 721 -35.83 33.84 5.49
CA PHE A 721 -36.66 32.61 5.46
C PHE A 721 -36.07 31.42 6.23
N ASP A 722 -34.97 31.57 6.95
CA ASP A 722 -34.23 30.50 7.64
C ASP A 722 -33.89 29.34 6.67
N LEU A 723 -33.31 29.71 5.51
CA LEU A 723 -32.94 28.79 4.45
C LEU A 723 -31.44 28.43 4.49
N GLU A 724 -31.11 27.30 3.92
CA GLU A 724 -29.74 26.87 3.64
C GLU A 724 -29.56 26.68 2.14
N VAL A 725 -28.44 27.25 1.60
CA VAL A 725 -28.02 27.08 0.20
C VAL A 725 -26.82 26.15 0.15
N MET A 726 -26.95 25.03 -0.49
CA MET A 726 -25.96 23.96 -0.51
C MET A 726 -25.42 23.66 -1.89
N ASP A 727 -24.09 23.45 -1.96
CA ASP A 727 -23.41 22.98 -3.16
C ASP A 727 -23.36 21.45 -3.23
N GLY A 728 -23.88 20.88 -4.31
CA GLY A 728 -23.74 19.46 -4.58
C GLY A 728 -22.85 19.17 -5.79
N LYS A 729 -22.79 17.93 -6.23
CA LYS A 729 -22.04 17.52 -7.45
C LYS A 729 -22.74 18.02 -8.72
N ALA A 730 -22.41 19.27 -9.13
CA ALA A 730 -23.01 19.99 -10.25
C ALA A 730 -24.51 20.30 -10.06
N ASN A 731 -24.88 20.71 -8.84
CA ASN A 731 -26.19 21.28 -8.52
C ASN A 731 -26.07 22.25 -7.33
N ILE A 732 -27.07 23.12 -7.18
CA ILE A 732 -27.30 23.98 -6.02
C ILE A 732 -28.68 23.65 -5.49
N GLU A 733 -28.76 23.31 -4.20
CA GLU A 733 -30.02 23.02 -3.52
C GLU A 733 -30.33 24.10 -2.47
N VAL A 734 -31.58 24.55 -2.40
CA VAL A 734 -32.12 25.47 -1.38
C VAL A 734 -33.18 24.74 -0.60
N ARG A 735 -33.04 24.73 0.72
CA ARG A 735 -33.97 24.08 1.65
C ARG A 735 -34.07 24.85 2.98
N PRO A 736 -35.15 24.68 3.78
CA PRO A 736 -35.15 25.15 5.16
C PRO A 736 -34.09 24.49 6.04
N ARG A 737 -33.39 25.23 6.91
CA ARG A 737 -32.27 24.72 7.75
C ARG A 737 -32.65 23.54 8.65
N PHE A 738 -33.89 23.51 9.16
CA PHE A 738 -34.37 22.42 10.02
C PHE A 738 -34.64 21.11 9.24
N VAL A 739 -34.66 21.14 7.89
CA VAL A 739 -34.80 19.97 7.04
C VAL A 739 -33.42 19.42 6.70
N ASN A 740 -32.92 18.56 7.56
CA ASN A 740 -31.62 17.89 7.34
C ASN A 740 -31.64 16.46 7.88
N LYS A 741 -30.74 15.64 7.35
CA LYS A 741 -30.61 14.23 7.74
C LYS A 741 -30.20 14.05 9.21
N GLY A 742 -29.50 15.03 9.79
CA GLY A 742 -29.07 15.00 11.19
C GLY A 742 -30.24 15.08 12.17
N GLU A 743 -31.28 15.84 11.86
CA GLU A 743 -32.50 15.93 12.69
C GLU A 743 -33.19 14.55 12.75
N ILE A 744 -33.19 13.79 11.66
CA ILE A 744 -33.70 12.42 11.65
C ILE A 744 -32.88 11.51 12.56
N VAL A 745 -31.54 11.59 12.47
CA VAL A 745 -30.64 10.83 13.34
C VAL A 745 -30.91 11.14 14.81
N LYS A 746 -31.05 12.42 15.15
CA LYS A 746 -31.37 12.85 16.49
C LYS A 746 -32.68 12.22 16.98
N ARG A 747 -33.74 12.23 16.16
CA ARG A 747 -35.04 11.62 16.49
C ARG A 747 -34.92 10.11 16.67
N LEU A 748 -34.19 9.41 15.80
CA LEU A 748 -34.08 7.95 15.86
C LEU A 748 -33.23 7.46 17.03
N VAL A 749 -32.18 8.19 17.38
CA VAL A 749 -31.31 7.81 18.51
C VAL A 749 -31.97 8.12 19.84
N TRP A 750 -32.71 9.25 19.96
CA TRP A 750 -33.33 9.70 21.21
C TRP A 750 -34.71 9.14 21.46
N HIS A 751 -35.47 8.72 20.43
CA HIS A 751 -36.89 8.33 20.51
C HIS A 751 -37.19 6.95 19.93
N GLN A 752 -36.51 5.91 20.38
CA GLN A 752 -36.68 4.55 19.82
C GLN A 752 -38.07 3.92 19.99
N HIS A 753 -38.95 4.44 20.87
CA HIS A 753 -40.28 3.81 21.19
C HIS A 753 -41.45 4.77 21.26
N GLY A 754 -41.40 5.95 20.66
CA GLY A 754 -42.52 6.88 20.63
C GLY A 754 -43.51 6.63 19.49
N LYS A 755 -44.84 6.82 19.71
CA LYS A 755 -45.79 6.88 18.62
C LYS A 755 -45.37 8.00 17.64
N PRO A 756 -45.68 7.90 16.32
CA PRO A 756 -45.35 8.93 15.33
C PRO A 756 -45.73 10.35 15.73
N GLN A 757 -46.82 10.50 16.52
CA GLN A 757 -47.27 11.79 17.07
C GLN A 757 -46.35 12.37 18.15
N ASP A 758 -45.58 11.54 18.84
CA ASP A 758 -44.61 12.00 19.85
C ASP A 758 -43.31 12.51 19.22
N MET A 759 -43.04 12.13 18.00
CA MET A 759 -41.91 12.65 17.21
C MET A 759 -42.07 14.13 16.83
N LEU A 760 -43.30 14.66 16.88
CA LEU A 760 -43.61 16.07 16.65
C LEU A 760 -43.46 16.95 17.92
N LYS A 761 -43.32 16.32 19.09
CA LYS A 761 -43.11 17.03 20.37
C LYS A 761 -41.64 17.29 20.57
N GLY A 762 -41.29 18.46 21.12
CA GLY A 762 -39.88 18.81 21.40
C GLY A 762 -39.17 17.74 22.24
N ILE A 763 -37.87 17.60 22.05
CA ILE A 763 -37.01 16.58 22.66
C ILE A 763 -37.04 16.77 24.19
N SER A 764 -37.48 15.76 24.94
CA SER A 764 -37.39 15.74 26.40
C SER A 764 -35.92 15.59 26.80
N GLU A 765 -35.44 16.44 27.71
CA GLU A 765 -34.07 16.43 28.23
C GLU A 765 -33.72 15.20 29.08
N LYS A 766 -34.69 14.35 29.41
CA LYS A 766 -34.54 13.15 30.22
C LYS A 766 -34.54 11.89 29.36
N LEU A 767 -33.33 11.41 29.02
CA LEU A 767 -33.14 10.11 28.40
C LEU A 767 -33.28 8.98 29.42
N PRO A 768 -34.15 7.99 29.15
CA PRO A 768 -34.05 6.72 29.87
C PRO A 768 -32.75 6.01 29.51
N LYS A 769 -31.97 5.68 30.53
CA LYS A 769 -30.64 5.05 30.41
C LYS A 769 -30.66 3.73 29.63
N ASP A 770 -31.79 3.03 29.62
CA ASP A 770 -31.93 1.66 29.08
C ASP A 770 -32.52 1.61 27.67
N GLU A 771 -32.77 2.75 27.02
CA GLU A 771 -33.44 2.80 25.70
C GLU A 771 -32.50 3.22 24.54
N MET A 772 -31.27 3.67 24.80
CA MET A 772 -30.32 4.08 23.77
C MET A 772 -29.75 2.87 22.98
N PRO A 773 -29.44 3.02 21.66
CA PRO A 773 -28.76 1.98 20.91
C PRO A 773 -27.30 1.84 21.41
N ASP A 774 -26.86 0.59 21.58
CA ASP A 774 -25.49 0.26 21.95
C ASP A 774 -24.54 0.34 20.76
N PHE A 775 -25.07 0.18 19.55
CA PHE A 775 -24.31 0.18 18.31
C PHE A 775 -25.07 0.99 17.25
N VAL A 776 -24.37 1.97 16.66
CA VAL A 776 -24.93 2.77 15.56
C VAL A 776 -23.94 2.75 14.39
N LEU A 777 -24.34 2.23 13.23
CA LEU A 777 -23.61 2.32 11.99
C LEU A 777 -24.30 3.30 11.04
N CYS A 778 -23.65 4.43 10.76
CA CYS A 778 -24.15 5.46 9.87
C CYS A 778 -23.25 5.58 8.65
N LEU A 779 -23.82 5.39 7.45
CA LEU A 779 -23.10 5.42 6.18
C LEU A 779 -23.67 6.51 5.27
N GLY A 780 -22.78 7.31 4.64
CA GLY A 780 -23.17 8.35 3.69
C GLY A 780 -22.02 8.79 2.79
N ASP A 781 -22.31 9.28 1.56
CA ASP A 781 -21.29 9.61 0.57
C ASP A 781 -21.19 11.12 0.26
N ASP A 782 -22.16 11.92 0.62
CA ASP A 782 -22.19 13.32 0.25
C ASP A 782 -22.19 14.29 1.46
N PHE A 783 -22.23 15.59 1.18
CA PHE A 783 -22.19 16.63 2.23
C PHE A 783 -23.48 16.68 3.06
N THR A 784 -24.62 16.19 2.56
CA THR A 784 -25.88 16.13 3.34
C THR A 784 -25.79 15.06 4.44
N ASP A 785 -24.89 14.10 4.32
CA ASP A 785 -24.64 13.06 5.31
C ASP A 785 -23.74 13.55 6.44
N GLU A 786 -22.97 14.61 6.21
CA GLU A 786 -22.18 15.26 7.27
C GLU A 786 -23.03 15.75 8.43
N ASP A 787 -24.30 16.08 8.16
CA ASP A 787 -25.26 16.44 9.22
C ASP A 787 -25.58 15.22 10.11
N MET A 788 -25.69 14.03 9.53
CA MET A 788 -25.84 12.78 10.30
C MET A 788 -24.61 12.52 11.17
N PHE A 789 -23.42 12.67 10.58
CA PHE A 789 -22.17 12.40 11.29
C PHE A 789 -21.93 13.41 12.42
N ARG A 790 -22.17 14.70 12.18
CA ARG A 790 -22.09 15.75 13.22
C ARG A 790 -23.02 15.46 14.38
N GLN A 791 -24.25 15.12 14.07
CA GLN A 791 -25.26 14.84 15.09
C GLN A 791 -24.90 13.62 15.94
N LEU A 792 -24.40 12.53 15.32
CA LEU A 792 -23.92 11.36 16.05
C LEU A 792 -22.72 11.66 16.95
N ASN A 793 -21.75 12.44 16.46
CA ASN A 793 -20.60 12.85 17.26
C ASN A 793 -21.03 13.71 18.46
N THR A 794 -21.98 14.63 18.27
CA THR A 794 -22.53 15.46 19.36
C THR A 794 -23.25 14.60 20.40
N ILE A 795 -24.09 13.68 19.98
CA ILE A 795 -24.82 12.76 20.88
C ILE A 795 -23.81 11.94 21.70
N GLU A 796 -22.80 11.38 21.06
CA GLU A 796 -21.78 10.58 21.75
C GLU A 796 -20.99 11.40 22.78
N THR A 797 -20.63 12.64 22.44
CA THR A 797 -19.91 13.55 23.34
C THR A 797 -20.79 13.88 24.56
N CYS A 798 -22.02 14.33 24.36
CA CYS A 798 -22.97 14.61 25.44
C CYS A 798 -23.20 13.37 26.31
N TRP A 799 -23.26 12.18 25.73
CA TRP A 799 -23.42 10.95 26.49
C TRP A 799 -22.21 10.65 27.38
N LYS A 800 -21.00 10.75 26.83
CA LYS A 800 -19.74 10.53 27.56
C LYS A 800 -19.56 11.51 28.70
N GLU A 801 -19.97 12.75 28.53
CA GLU A 801 -19.95 13.80 29.58
C GLU A 801 -20.94 13.52 30.68
N LYS A 802 -22.15 13.06 30.35
CA LYS A 802 -23.22 12.80 31.30
C LYS A 802 -23.02 11.53 32.13
N TYR A 803 -22.28 10.55 31.60
CA TYR A 803 -22.07 9.24 32.23
C TYR A 803 -20.58 8.82 32.23
N PRO A 804 -19.70 9.56 32.91
CA PRO A 804 -18.25 9.31 32.88
C PRO A 804 -17.84 7.96 33.47
N ASP A 805 -18.59 7.43 34.45
CA ASP A 805 -18.30 6.15 35.12
C ASP A 805 -18.60 4.90 34.26
N GLN A 806 -19.28 5.08 33.14
CA GLN A 806 -19.63 3.97 32.24
C GLN A 806 -18.63 3.74 31.13
N LYS A 807 -17.50 4.46 31.11
CA LYS A 807 -16.39 4.22 30.12
C LYS A 807 -15.99 2.75 30.01
N ASN A 808 -16.05 1.99 31.09
CA ASN A 808 -15.66 0.58 31.11
C ASN A 808 -16.76 -0.40 30.66
N GLN A 809 -18.04 -0.01 30.72
CA GLN A 809 -19.17 -0.84 30.24
C GLN A 809 -19.48 -0.61 28.76
N TRP A 810 -19.10 0.56 28.22
CA TRP A 810 -19.31 0.97 26.82
C TRP A 810 -18.02 0.96 25.99
N GLY A 811 -16.92 0.49 26.55
CA GLY A 811 -15.60 0.48 25.91
C GLY A 811 -15.54 -0.25 24.56
N ASN A 812 -16.49 -1.14 24.30
CA ASN A 812 -16.56 -1.94 23.07
C ASN A 812 -17.75 -1.59 22.18
N TYR A 813 -18.70 -0.76 22.63
CA TYR A 813 -19.86 -0.33 21.85
C TYR A 813 -19.61 1.07 21.32
N GLY A 814 -20.07 1.38 20.12
CA GLY A 814 -19.74 2.67 19.57
C GLY A 814 -20.65 3.14 18.46
N PHE A 815 -20.55 4.44 18.22
CA PHE A 815 -21.13 5.09 17.06
C PHE A 815 -20.09 5.15 15.95
N TYR A 816 -20.46 4.62 14.79
CA TYR A 816 -19.65 4.52 13.58
C TYR A 816 -20.21 5.43 12.49
N PRO A 817 -19.95 6.76 12.53
CA PRO A 817 -20.16 7.61 11.36
C PRO A 817 -19.06 7.32 10.33
N VAL A 818 -19.44 6.85 9.15
CA VAL A 818 -18.53 6.37 8.11
C VAL A 818 -18.86 7.05 6.78
N THR A 819 -17.90 7.79 6.24
CA THR A 819 -18.02 8.38 4.90
C THR A 819 -17.68 7.38 3.82
N VAL A 820 -18.36 7.46 2.66
CA VAL A 820 -18.16 6.57 1.51
C VAL A 820 -17.68 7.39 0.31
N GLY A 821 -16.69 6.88 -0.42
CA GLY A 821 -16.31 7.40 -1.75
C GLY A 821 -15.11 8.34 -1.75
N SER A 822 -15.28 9.57 -2.30
CA SER A 822 -14.19 10.47 -2.65
C SER A 822 -13.26 10.82 -1.49
N ALA A 823 -11.96 10.65 -1.70
CA ALA A 823 -10.92 10.98 -0.73
C ALA A 823 -10.69 12.50 -0.60
N SER A 824 -11.13 13.31 -1.56
CA SER A 824 -11.01 14.78 -1.52
C SER A 824 -12.03 15.45 -0.59
N LYS A 825 -13.01 14.69 -0.10
CA LYS A 825 -14.09 15.21 0.72
C LYS A 825 -13.60 15.54 2.13
N LYS A 826 -13.96 16.72 2.61
CA LYS A 826 -13.83 17.07 4.04
C LYS A 826 -14.97 16.40 4.81
N THR A 827 -14.66 15.65 5.84
CA THR A 827 -15.64 14.91 6.62
C THR A 827 -15.38 15.01 8.12
N VAL A 828 -16.45 14.93 8.88
CA VAL A 828 -16.44 14.75 10.34
C VAL A 828 -16.71 13.28 10.73
N ALA A 829 -16.79 12.39 9.76
CA ALA A 829 -16.87 10.95 9.98
C ALA A 829 -15.61 10.42 10.69
N LYS A 830 -15.76 9.35 11.47
CA LYS A 830 -14.66 8.72 12.20
C LYS A 830 -13.90 7.68 11.38
N ALA A 831 -14.51 7.21 10.29
CA ALA A 831 -13.89 6.24 9.39
C ALA A 831 -14.38 6.46 7.96
N HIS A 832 -13.69 5.82 6.99
CA HIS A 832 -14.09 5.86 5.58
C HIS A 832 -14.16 4.47 4.96
N LEU A 833 -14.92 4.38 3.86
CA LEU A 833 -14.95 3.29 2.89
C LEU A 833 -14.76 3.87 1.50
N THR A 834 -14.00 3.21 0.62
CA THR A 834 -13.60 3.79 -0.67
C THR A 834 -14.72 3.82 -1.73
N ASP A 835 -15.74 2.96 -1.59
CA ASP A 835 -16.84 2.87 -2.56
C ASP A 835 -18.03 2.02 -2.04
N PRO A 836 -19.19 2.06 -2.73
CA PRO A 836 -20.36 1.24 -2.38
C PRO A 836 -20.09 -0.27 -2.39
N GLN A 837 -19.11 -0.76 -3.14
CA GLN A 837 -18.75 -2.18 -3.12
C GLN A 837 -18.19 -2.57 -1.74
N GLN A 838 -17.35 -1.74 -1.13
CA GLN A 838 -16.85 -1.97 0.22
C GLN A 838 -17.98 -1.86 1.28
N VAL A 839 -19.00 -1.04 1.03
CA VAL A 839 -20.21 -1.00 1.89
C VAL A 839 -20.89 -2.36 1.87
N LEU A 840 -21.18 -2.92 0.68
CA LEU A 840 -21.80 -4.23 0.55
C LEU A 840 -20.95 -5.35 1.19
N GLU A 841 -19.64 -5.28 1.06
CA GLU A 841 -18.72 -6.21 1.71
C GLU A 841 -18.77 -6.10 3.24
N THR A 842 -18.85 -4.89 3.77
CA THR A 842 -18.95 -4.63 5.21
C THR A 842 -20.28 -5.13 5.77
N LEU A 843 -21.39 -4.81 5.13
CA LEU A 843 -22.72 -5.29 5.56
C LEU A 843 -22.85 -6.81 5.40
N GLY A 844 -22.29 -7.39 4.33
CA GLY A 844 -22.21 -8.83 4.13
C GLY A 844 -21.44 -9.53 5.25
N LEU A 845 -20.37 -8.91 5.73
CA LEU A 845 -19.60 -9.38 6.88
C LEU A 845 -20.50 -9.51 8.14
N LEU A 846 -21.30 -8.51 8.43
CA LEU A 846 -22.20 -8.50 9.60
C LEU A 846 -23.25 -9.63 9.53
N VAL A 847 -23.73 -9.99 8.34
CA VAL A 847 -24.71 -11.08 8.15
C VAL A 847 -24.09 -12.45 7.90
N GLY A 848 -22.77 -12.59 8.02
CA GLY A 848 -22.07 -13.85 7.85
C GLY A 848 -22.03 -14.37 6.40
N ASP A 849 -22.09 -13.49 5.41
CA ASP A 849 -21.94 -13.88 4.00
C ASP A 849 -20.48 -14.15 3.67
N VAL A 850 -20.08 -15.42 3.77
CA VAL A 850 -18.69 -15.89 3.60
C VAL A 850 -18.13 -15.59 2.19
N SER A 851 -18.98 -15.46 1.18
CA SER A 851 -18.54 -15.12 -0.18
C SER A 851 -17.92 -13.71 -0.28
N LEU A 852 -18.23 -12.85 0.69
CA LEU A 852 -17.71 -11.48 0.81
C LEU A 852 -16.50 -11.39 1.72
N PHE A 853 -16.36 -12.31 2.69
CA PHE A 853 -15.22 -12.34 3.62
C PHE A 853 -13.88 -12.52 2.93
N GLN A 854 -13.85 -13.27 1.83
CA GLN A 854 -12.63 -13.49 1.05
C GLN A 854 -12.05 -12.22 0.42
N SER A 855 -12.84 -11.15 0.34
CA SER A 855 -12.41 -9.86 -0.19
C SER A 855 -12.07 -8.82 0.90
N ALA A 856 -12.44 -9.05 2.16
CA ALA A 856 -12.42 -8.02 3.20
C ALA A 856 -11.25 -8.10 4.21
N GLY A 857 -10.39 -9.14 4.11
CA GLY A 857 -9.22 -9.26 4.99
C GLY A 857 -9.57 -9.29 6.48
N THR A 858 -10.57 -10.08 6.87
CA THR A 858 -10.94 -10.21 8.29
C THR A 858 -10.22 -11.38 8.92
N VAL A 859 -9.49 -11.13 9.99
CA VAL A 859 -8.88 -12.13 10.85
C VAL A 859 -9.80 -12.33 12.06
N ASP A 860 -10.22 -13.57 12.32
CA ASP A 860 -10.82 -13.90 13.60
C ASP A 860 -9.74 -13.82 14.70
N LEU A 861 -9.79 -12.79 15.51
CA LEU A 861 -8.95 -12.67 16.69
C LEU A 861 -9.66 -13.31 17.89
N ASP A 862 -8.91 -14.06 18.73
CA ASP A 862 -9.45 -14.48 20.01
C ASP A 862 -9.53 -13.29 20.99
N SER A 863 -10.18 -13.50 22.14
CA SER A 863 -10.33 -12.48 23.18
C SER A 863 -9.02 -11.91 23.76
N ARG A 864 -7.87 -12.45 23.30
CA ARG A 864 -6.51 -12.02 23.66
C ARG A 864 -5.75 -11.37 22.48
N GLY A 865 -6.44 -11.11 21.35
CA GLY A 865 -5.81 -10.54 20.16
C GLY A 865 -5.01 -11.56 19.32
N HIS A 866 -5.14 -12.86 19.56
CA HIS A 866 -4.51 -13.91 18.75
C HIS A 866 -5.43 -14.36 17.62
N VAL A 867 -4.86 -14.67 16.46
CA VAL A 867 -5.62 -15.17 15.30
C VAL A 867 -6.29 -16.49 15.68
N LYS A 868 -7.63 -16.52 15.75
CA LYS A 868 -8.37 -17.78 15.88
C LYS A 868 -8.26 -18.57 14.59
N ASN A 869 -7.76 -19.79 14.68
CA ASN A 869 -7.84 -20.75 13.58
C ASN A 869 -9.31 -21.17 13.35
N SER A 870 -9.99 -20.45 12.43
CA SER A 870 -11.37 -20.78 12.03
C SER A 870 -11.47 -21.97 11.07
N GLU A 871 -10.41 -22.75 10.86
CA GLU A 871 -10.36 -23.82 9.85
C GLU A 871 -11.16 -25.08 10.23
N SER A 872 -11.40 -25.34 11.52
CA SER A 872 -12.19 -26.52 11.92
C SER A 872 -13.68 -26.41 11.58
N SER A 873 -14.24 -25.18 11.50
CA SER A 873 -15.65 -24.97 11.14
C SER A 873 -15.89 -24.88 9.61
N LEU A 874 -14.88 -24.53 8.82
CA LEU A 874 -14.97 -24.50 7.35
C LEU A 874 -14.84 -25.88 6.70
N LYS A 875 -13.97 -26.76 7.25
CA LYS A 875 -13.82 -28.14 6.72
C LYS A 875 -15.10 -28.96 6.86
N SER A 876 -15.88 -28.77 7.94
CA SER A 876 -17.16 -29.50 8.12
C SER A 876 -18.26 -29.01 7.16
N LYS A 877 -18.23 -27.77 6.69
CA LYS A 877 -19.23 -27.21 5.75
C LYS A 877 -18.86 -27.40 4.27
N LEU A 878 -17.58 -27.54 3.94
CA LEU A 878 -17.10 -27.87 2.59
C LEU A 878 -17.19 -29.38 2.29
N ALA A 879 -16.97 -30.24 3.29
CA ALA A 879 -17.15 -31.70 3.14
C ALA A 879 -18.59 -32.10 2.83
N SER A 880 -19.58 -31.37 3.30
CA SER A 880 -21.00 -31.64 3.03
C SER A 880 -21.47 -31.19 1.63
N LYS A 881 -20.74 -30.31 0.93
CA LYS A 881 -21.08 -29.88 -0.46
C LYS A 881 -20.35 -30.63 -1.57
N THR A 882 -19.26 -31.33 -1.27
CA THR A 882 -18.50 -32.10 -2.26
C THR A 882 -19.07 -33.51 -2.52
N TYR A 883 -20.10 -33.94 -1.79
CA TYR A 883 -20.70 -35.30 -1.96
C TYR A 883 -21.84 -35.35 -3.00
N VAL A 884 -22.25 -34.26 -3.61
CA VAL A 884 -23.38 -34.22 -4.56
C VAL A 884 -22.95 -34.12 -6.03
N MET A 885 -21.66 -33.98 -6.34
CA MET A 885 -21.20 -33.85 -7.74
C MET A 885 -20.28 -35.01 -8.24
N LYS A 886 -20.49 -36.24 -7.75
CA LYS A 886 -19.83 -37.41 -8.32
C LYS A 886 -20.84 -38.53 -8.62
N ARG A 887 -21.86 -38.24 -9.45
CA ARG A 887 -22.62 -39.26 -10.21
C ARG A 887 -23.34 -38.60 -11.37
N SER A 888 -22.63 -38.33 -12.47
CA SER A 888 -23.17 -38.37 -13.83
C SER A 888 -22.06 -38.05 -14.85
N ALA A 889 -21.26 -39.03 -15.19
CA ALA A 889 -20.51 -39.06 -16.46
C ALA A 889 -20.05 -40.50 -16.66
N SER A 890 -20.91 -41.35 -17.13
CA SER A 890 -20.55 -42.51 -17.86
C SER A 890 -21.53 -42.67 -19.05
N TYR A 891 -20.97 -43.03 -20.20
CA TYR A 891 -21.55 -43.26 -21.56
C TYR A 891 -21.61 -41.97 -22.39
N THR A 892 -21.06 -41.94 -23.58
CA THR A 892 -20.83 -42.95 -24.61
C THR A 892 -19.70 -42.50 -25.52
N GLY A 893 -18.92 -43.47 -26.00
CA GLY A 893 -18.00 -43.29 -27.09
C GLY A 893 -18.72 -43.36 -28.45
N ALA A 894 -18.18 -42.69 -29.44
CA ALA A 894 -18.25 -43.07 -30.84
C ALA A 894 -17.10 -42.43 -31.60
N LYS A 895 -16.43 -43.28 -32.38
CA LYS A 895 -15.47 -42.98 -33.42
C LYS A 895 -16.04 -42.05 -34.52
N VAL A 896 -15.30 -41.08 -34.96
CA VAL A 896 -14.70 -40.94 -36.31
C VAL A 896 -13.64 -39.85 -36.21
#